data_d75438b9fcf09f06c672f2d60fc9efd4
#
_entry.id   d75438b9fcf09f06c672f2d60fc9efd4
#
_cell.length_a   1.000
_cell.length_b   1.000
_cell.length_c   1.000
_cell.angle_alpha   90.00
_cell.angle_beta   90.00
_cell.angle_gamma   90.00
#
_symmetry.space_group_name_H-M   'P 1'
#
loop_
_entity.id
_entity.type
_entity.pdbx_description
1 polymer ?
#
loop_
_entity_poly.entity_id
_entity_poly.type
_entity_poly.pdbx_seq_one_letter_code
_entity_poly.pdbx_strand_id
1 'polypeptide(L)'
;MESMFAIIAKELGVKPGQVEAAVTLLDEGNTVPFIARYRKEVTGELQDEQLRTVEERIKYLRNLEARRQEIINAITEQEKMTDELMASLMKAVKLQELEDLYLPYRPKKRTRAMIARERGLEPLADMILNDTVTTGDPLDIAKEYISEEVPTPEDAIQGASDIVAEIVSDSADFRATLRKRMWKEGFIQAELVEDNEHKDQFLQYNEYAEPVRQMPSHRILAVNRGEKLGALKLALTVPDESYIQYMVRGITKNEQSIFSDVKASAVADAHKRLIFPALERDIRNELTESADEQAIKVFGVNLKNLLLQPPLAGHVIMGLDPGYRTGCKMAIIDAQGNVLDYGAYYLTNSEKLKQEAQKKLAEKIRKFKVTLLSIGNGTASYETEQFASKMIEEEKLDCHYIITNEAGASVYSASKLAIDELPDLDVTIRGAVSIARRVQDPLAESVKIDPKSIGVGQYQHDVNQKQLSHTLDQVVESVVNHVGVELNTASPAILQHIAGISSTVAKNIVAFRQESGGFTSRKQLLKVPRLGPAAFTQCAGFLRLNGAKNPLDNTSVHPESYELAERIIGELGFTLKDLQDKSQLEALQVKLPLVDVDKMAHKLDAGVPTVRDIIAALAKPGRDPREDLPAPLTRKHVVSLEDIKVGTVVKGTVHNVVDFGAFIDFGLKMNGLLHRSELCKGKQHPSDVLAVGDIIEAEIISVDVKRNRIGLSVKSLRNKDKKKA
;
A
#
# COMPACT_ATOMS: atom_id res chain seq x y z
N MET A 1 -4.70 -9.49 32.27
CA MET A 1 -4.27 -9.26 30.88
C MET A 1 -5.35 -8.44 30.18
N GLU A 2 -5.00 -7.36 29.50
CA GLU A 2 -5.95 -6.61 28.67
C GLU A 2 -6.42 -7.52 27.52
N SER A 3 -7.72 -7.56 27.21
CA SER A 3 -8.22 -8.42 26.14
C SER A 3 -7.67 -7.98 24.78
N MET A 4 -7.46 -8.91 23.85
CA MET A 4 -7.02 -8.55 22.48
C MET A 4 -7.93 -7.49 21.85
N PHE A 5 -9.23 -7.56 22.12
CA PHE A 5 -10.22 -6.59 21.64
C PHE A 5 -10.00 -5.20 22.25
N ALA A 6 -9.63 -5.12 23.53
CA ALA A 6 -9.34 -3.84 24.19
C ALA A 6 -8.07 -3.18 23.63
N ILE A 7 -7.03 -3.98 23.32
CA ILE A 7 -5.80 -3.48 22.71
C ILE A 7 -6.11 -2.86 21.34
N ILE A 8 -6.80 -3.61 20.47
CA ILE A 8 -7.16 -3.13 19.13
C ILE A 8 -8.08 -1.89 19.21
N ALA A 9 -9.05 -1.92 20.12
CA ALA A 9 -9.98 -0.81 20.31
C ALA A 9 -9.26 0.49 20.71
N LYS A 10 -8.25 0.39 21.56
CA LYS A 10 -7.42 1.52 21.98
C LYS A 10 -6.56 2.05 20.83
N GLU A 11 -5.99 1.17 20.01
CA GLU A 11 -5.22 1.54 18.81
C GLU A 11 -6.08 2.30 17.80
N LEU A 12 -7.33 1.87 17.60
CA LEU A 12 -8.27 2.47 16.63
C LEU A 12 -9.12 3.63 17.18
N GLY A 13 -9.08 3.87 18.49
CA GLY A 13 -9.92 4.89 19.13
C GLY A 13 -11.43 4.54 19.13
N VAL A 14 -11.77 3.25 19.18
CA VAL A 14 -13.15 2.73 19.17
C VAL A 14 -13.47 1.94 20.45
N LYS A 15 -14.72 1.48 20.61
CA LYS A 15 -15.12 0.68 21.78
C LYS A 15 -14.72 -0.79 21.62
N PRO A 16 -14.29 -1.50 22.69
CA PRO A 16 -13.96 -2.92 22.62
C PRO A 16 -15.06 -3.81 22.02
N GLY A 17 -16.32 -3.55 22.35
CA GLY A 17 -17.47 -4.29 21.82
C GLY A 17 -17.65 -4.15 20.29
N GLN A 18 -17.22 -3.04 19.69
CA GLN A 18 -17.23 -2.89 18.23
C GLN A 18 -16.18 -3.83 17.58
N VAL A 19 -14.99 -3.93 18.21
CA VAL A 19 -13.94 -4.82 17.73
C VAL A 19 -14.35 -6.29 17.90
N GLU A 20 -14.94 -6.65 19.04
CA GLU A 20 -15.44 -7.99 19.30
C GLU A 20 -16.50 -8.41 18.27
N ALA A 21 -17.47 -7.54 17.99
CA ALA A 21 -18.48 -7.77 16.96
C ALA A 21 -17.87 -7.93 15.56
N ALA A 22 -16.89 -7.10 15.21
CA ALA A 22 -16.19 -7.21 13.94
C ALA A 22 -15.40 -8.52 13.81
N VAL A 23 -14.67 -8.92 14.87
CA VAL A 23 -13.92 -10.19 14.88
C VAL A 23 -14.85 -11.38 14.79
N THR A 24 -16.00 -11.37 15.47
CA THR A 24 -17.01 -12.43 15.39
C THR A 24 -17.49 -12.60 13.95
N LEU A 25 -17.85 -11.50 13.28
CA LEU A 25 -18.30 -11.54 11.89
C LEU A 25 -17.20 -12.04 10.94
N LEU A 26 -15.94 -11.65 11.15
CA LEU A 26 -14.80 -12.14 10.36
C LEU A 26 -14.57 -13.64 10.59
N ASP A 27 -14.65 -14.11 11.81
CA ASP A 27 -14.48 -15.53 12.18
C ASP A 27 -15.63 -16.41 11.62
N GLU A 28 -16.82 -15.84 11.41
CA GLU A 28 -17.94 -16.46 10.69
C GLU A 28 -17.74 -16.52 9.17
N GLY A 29 -16.64 -15.94 8.65
CA GLY A 29 -16.28 -15.94 7.23
C GLY A 29 -16.92 -14.82 6.41
N ASN A 30 -17.43 -13.77 7.05
CA ASN A 30 -17.88 -12.58 6.34
C ASN A 30 -16.68 -11.78 5.82
N THR A 31 -16.83 -11.22 4.62
CA THR A 31 -15.80 -10.38 4.00
C THR A 31 -15.83 -8.95 4.55
N VAL A 32 -14.67 -8.28 4.58
CA VAL A 32 -14.58 -6.88 5.04
C VAL A 32 -15.53 -5.94 4.28
N PRO A 33 -15.62 -5.95 2.94
CA PRO A 33 -16.56 -5.09 2.23
C PRO A 33 -18.04 -5.31 2.61
N PHE A 34 -18.41 -6.57 2.83
CA PHE A 34 -19.77 -6.90 3.26
C PHE A 34 -20.06 -6.39 4.66
N ILE A 35 -19.15 -6.58 5.61
CA ILE A 35 -19.29 -6.08 6.98
C ILE A 35 -19.40 -4.55 6.97
N ALA A 36 -18.48 -3.87 6.29
CA ALA A 36 -18.43 -2.41 6.19
C ALA A 36 -19.71 -1.80 5.62
N ARG A 37 -20.37 -2.49 4.69
CA ARG A 37 -21.55 -1.98 4.01
C ARG A 37 -22.88 -2.43 4.66
N TYR A 38 -22.99 -3.71 5.03
CA TYR A 38 -24.27 -4.33 5.38
C TYR A 38 -24.37 -4.80 6.84
N ARG A 39 -23.33 -4.57 7.67
CA ARG A 39 -23.33 -4.92 9.10
C ARG A 39 -22.92 -3.74 10.00
N LYS A 40 -23.18 -2.51 9.54
CA LYS A 40 -22.85 -1.26 10.24
C LYS A 40 -23.46 -1.19 11.65
N GLU A 41 -24.68 -1.63 11.82
CA GLU A 41 -25.37 -1.63 13.12
C GLU A 41 -24.66 -2.51 14.15
N VAL A 42 -24.23 -3.69 13.71
CA VAL A 42 -23.55 -4.67 14.58
C VAL A 42 -22.16 -4.16 14.98
N THR A 43 -21.42 -3.55 14.05
CA THR A 43 -20.06 -3.07 14.29
C THR A 43 -19.98 -1.62 14.79
N GLY A 44 -21.13 -0.94 14.91
CA GLY A 44 -21.17 0.48 15.28
C GLY A 44 -20.47 1.38 14.24
N GLU A 45 -20.74 1.15 12.96
CA GLU A 45 -20.30 1.92 11.79
C GLU A 45 -18.76 1.88 11.56
N LEU A 46 -18.07 0.79 11.91
CA LEU A 46 -16.67 0.63 11.54
C LEU A 46 -16.49 0.69 10.01
N GLN A 47 -15.54 1.51 9.58
CA GLN A 47 -15.23 1.71 8.17
C GLN A 47 -14.33 0.57 7.63
N ASP A 48 -14.27 0.41 6.30
CA ASP A 48 -13.46 -0.61 5.62
C ASP A 48 -12.01 -0.64 6.11
N GLU A 49 -11.35 0.52 6.21
CA GLU A 49 -9.96 0.63 6.66
C GLU A 49 -9.78 0.20 8.14
N GLN A 50 -10.76 0.52 9.00
CA GLN A 50 -10.75 0.09 10.40
C GLN A 50 -10.95 -1.43 10.51
N LEU A 51 -11.86 -2.00 9.73
CA LEU A 51 -12.12 -3.45 9.70
C LEU A 51 -10.90 -4.23 9.20
N ARG A 52 -10.19 -3.74 8.18
CA ARG A 52 -8.92 -4.35 7.72
C ARG A 52 -7.85 -4.27 8.80
N THR A 53 -7.76 -3.16 9.50
CA THR A 53 -6.85 -3.04 10.65
C THR A 53 -7.23 -4.04 11.76
N VAL A 54 -8.52 -4.23 12.05
CA VAL A 54 -8.98 -5.24 13.02
C VAL A 54 -8.57 -6.65 12.57
N GLU A 55 -8.78 -6.99 11.29
CA GLU A 55 -8.41 -8.30 10.72
C GLU A 55 -6.92 -8.59 10.84
N GLU A 56 -6.07 -7.62 10.48
CA GLU A 56 -4.60 -7.76 10.57
C GLU A 56 -4.12 -7.83 12.02
N ARG A 57 -4.66 -6.96 12.89
CA ARG A 57 -4.23 -6.88 14.29
C ARG A 57 -4.67 -8.10 15.10
N ILE A 58 -5.89 -8.62 14.89
CA ILE A 58 -6.32 -9.84 15.59
C ILE A 58 -5.48 -11.05 15.18
N LYS A 59 -5.12 -11.15 13.89
CA LYS A 59 -4.22 -12.20 13.41
C LYS A 59 -2.83 -12.08 14.05
N TYR A 60 -2.28 -10.87 14.11
CA TYR A 60 -1.00 -10.62 14.77
C TYR A 60 -1.04 -11.00 16.25
N LEU A 61 -2.06 -10.56 17.00
CA LEU A 61 -2.18 -10.85 18.44
C LEU A 61 -2.42 -12.35 18.72
N ARG A 62 -3.17 -13.04 17.87
CA ARG A 62 -3.33 -14.49 17.96
C ARG A 62 -2.00 -15.22 17.74
N ASN A 63 -1.21 -14.79 16.76
CA ASN A 63 0.12 -15.36 16.50
C ASN A 63 1.09 -15.05 17.66
N LEU A 64 1.04 -13.85 18.21
CA LEU A 64 1.84 -13.46 19.39
C LEU A 64 1.51 -14.34 20.60
N GLU A 65 0.22 -14.60 20.84
CA GLU A 65 -0.22 -15.45 21.95
C GLU A 65 0.18 -16.93 21.73
N ALA A 66 0.03 -17.44 20.52
CA ALA A 66 0.51 -18.77 20.16
C ALA A 66 2.02 -18.91 20.40
N ARG A 67 2.80 -17.91 19.96
CA ARG A 67 4.25 -17.89 20.17
C ARG A 67 4.63 -17.80 21.65
N ARG A 68 3.90 -16.99 22.43
CA ARG A 68 4.08 -16.92 23.90
C ARG A 68 3.89 -18.28 24.53
N GLN A 69 2.84 -18.99 24.16
CA GLN A 69 2.56 -20.33 24.73
C GLN A 69 3.63 -21.35 24.30
N GLU A 70 4.12 -21.31 23.06
CA GLU A 70 5.26 -22.15 22.64
C GLU A 70 6.50 -21.91 23.50
N ILE A 71 6.84 -20.64 23.74
CA ILE A 71 8.00 -20.25 24.56
C ILE A 71 7.81 -20.73 26.02
N ILE A 72 6.64 -20.51 26.60
CA ILE A 72 6.32 -20.99 27.97
C ILE A 72 6.49 -22.49 28.05
N ASN A 73 5.95 -23.24 27.10
CA ASN A 73 6.08 -24.69 27.10
C ASN A 73 7.54 -25.14 26.99
N ALA A 74 8.30 -24.54 26.05
CA ALA A 74 9.70 -24.87 25.82
C ALA A 74 10.61 -24.59 27.06
N ILE A 75 10.35 -23.51 27.80
CA ILE A 75 11.10 -23.20 29.04
C ILE A 75 10.67 -24.10 30.21
N THR A 76 9.38 -24.43 30.28
CA THR A 76 8.84 -25.33 31.30
C THR A 76 9.39 -26.76 31.14
N GLU A 77 9.48 -27.26 29.89
CA GLU A 77 10.10 -28.57 29.58
C GLU A 77 11.59 -28.63 29.98
N GLN A 78 12.27 -27.47 30.02
CA GLN A 78 13.65 -27.36 30.49
C GLN A 78 13.75 -27.24 32.03
N GLU A 79 12.63 -27.25 32.77
CA GLU A 79 12.56 -27.04 34.23
C GLU A 79 13.19 -25.70 34.69
N LYS A 80 13.18 -24.66 33.80
CA LYS A 80 13.80 -23.35 34.06
C LYS A 80 12.79 -22.22 34.21
N MET A 81 11.49 -22.52 34.23
CA MET A 81 10.45 -21.52 34.42
C MET A 81 10.43 -21.00 35.85
N THR A 82 10.47 -19.68 36.01
CA THR A 82 10.29 -19.00 37.31
C THR A 82 9.05 -18.09 37.25
N ASP A 83 8.51 -17.76 38.45
CA ASP A 83 7.33 -16.87 38.54
C ASP A 83 7.61 -15.48 37.94
N GLU A 84 8.83 -14.95 38.12
CA GLU A 84 9.25 -13.67 37.59
C GLU A 84 9.35 -13.71 36.05
N LEU A 85 9.92 -14.79 35.50
CA LEU A 85 10.00 -14.99 34.05
C LEU A 85 8.60 -15.14 33.43
N MET A 86 7.74 -15.94 34.06
CA MET A 86 6.35 -16.08 33.66
C MET A 86 5.64 -14.73 33.64
N ALA A 87 5.79 -13.92 34.70
CA ALA A 87 5.20 -12.58 34.77
C ALA A 87 5.74 -11.66 33.64
N SER A 88 7.03 -11.77 33.32
CA SER A 88 7.67 -10.98 32.23
C SER A 88 7.17 -11.42 30.87
N LEU A 89 7.06 -12.71 30.58
CA LEU A 89 6.49 -13.27 29.36
C LEU A 89 5.03 -12.83 29.17
N MET A 90 4.25 -12.82 30.25
CA MET A 90 2.84 -12.39 30.21
C MET A 90 2.66 -10.88 29.99
N LYS A 91 3.64 -10.07 30.35
CA LYS A 91 3.63 -8.60 30.13
C LYS A 91 4.10 -8.20 28.75
N ALA A 92 4.85 -9.05 28.05
CA ALA A 92 5.39 -8.73 26.72
C ALA A 92 4.25 -8.48 25.71
N VAL A 93 4.32 -7.35 25.02
CA VAL A 93 3.30 -6.91 24.02
C VAL A 93 3.82 -6.97 22.58
N LYS A 94 5.12 -7.20 22.42
CA LYS A 94 5.79 -7.33 21.11
C LYS A 94 6.49 -8.67 20.99
N LEU A 95 6.52 -9.20 19.77
CA LEU A 95 7.23 -10.45 19.48
C LEU A 95 8.71 -10.38 19.87
N GLN A 96 9.37 -9.23 19.61
CA GLN A 96 10.77 -9.03 19.97
C GLN A 96 11.03 -9.15 21.49
N GLU A 97 10.12 -8.65 22.31
CA GLU A 97 10.22 -8.78 23.78
C GLU A 97 10.15 -10.25 24.22
N LEU A 98 9.26 -11.04 23.60
CA LEU A 98 9.18 -12.49 23.84
C LEU A 98 10.46 -13.22 23.42
N GLU A 99 11.00 -12.90 22.25
CA GLU A 99 12.22 -13.53 21.74
C GLU A 99 13.46 -13.14 22.56
N ASP A 100 13.56 -11.90 23.07
CA ASP A 100 14.63 -11.48 23.97
C ASP A 100 14.57 -12.24 25.31
N LEU A 101 13.36 -12.45 25.87
CA LEU A 101 13.18 -13.25 27.10
C LEU A 101 13.48 -14.74 26.86
N TYR A 102 13.22 -15.26 25.68
CA TYR A 102 13.48 -16.65 25.31
C TYR A 102 14.94 -16.92 24.95
N LEU A 103 15.72 -15.90 24.59
CA LEU A 103 17.08 -16.04 24.07
C LEU A 103 18.02 -16.89 24.94
N PRO A 104 18.03 -16.77 26.30
CA PRO A 104 18.85 -17.62 27.18
C PRO A 104 18.49 -19.10 27.12
N TYR A 105 17.24 -19.44 26.82
CA TYR A 105 16.68 -20.80 26.87
C TYR A 105 16.60 -21.45 25.47
N ARG A 106 16.85 -20.66 24.42
CA ARG A 106 16.79 -21.13 23.03
C ARG A 106 17.94 -22.10 22.74
N PRO A 107 17.69 -23.26 22.11
CA PRO A 107 18.75 -24.17 21.68
C PRO A 107 19.76 -23.44 20.78
N LYS A 108 21.00 -23.38 21.23
CA LYS A 108 22.10 -22.72 20.50
C LYS A 108 22.95 -23.77 19.77
N LYS A 109 23.58 -23.39 18.66
CA LYS A 109 24.67 -24.14 18.07
C LYS A 109 25.89 -24.05 19.04
N ARG A 110 26.83 -25.00 18.95
CA ARG A 110 28.02 -25.06 19.80
C ARG A 110 28.76 -23.71 19.83
N THR A 111 28.61 -22.97 20.94
CA THR A 111 29.19 -21.65 21.16
C THR A 111 30.57 -21.77 21.85
N ARG A 112 31.38 -20.68 21.83
CA ARG A 112 32.61 -20.61 22.59
C ARG A 112 32.36 -20.78 24.08
N ALA A 113 31.30 -20.19 24.60
CA ALA A 113 30.90 -20.34 26.00
C ALA A 113 30.50 -21.77 26.36
N MET A 114 29.81 -22.51 25.48
CA MET A 114 29.50 -23.93 25.68
C MET A 114 30.78 -24.77 25.74
N ILE A 115 31.71 -24.54 24.83
CA ILE A 115 33.02 -25.21 24.84
C ILE A 115 33.75 -24.90 26.15
N ALA A 116 33.73 -23.66 26.61
CA ALA A 116 34.35 -23.29 27.89
C ALA A 116 33.70 -23.94 29.10
N ARG A 117 32.34 -24.09 29.11
CA ARG A 117 31.64 -24.86 30.16
C ARG A 117 32.00 -26.34 30.12
N GLU A 118 32.05 -26.97 28.95
CA GLU A 118 32.51 -28.36 28.78
C GLU A 118 33.93 -28.57 29.35
N ARG A 119 34.78 -27.54 29.29
CA ARG A 119 36.14 -27.53 29.86
C ARG A 119 36.20 -27.20 31.35
N GLY A 120 35.06 -27.06 32.03
CA GLY A 120 34.99 -26.82 33.47
C GLY A 120 35.28 -25.38 33.90
N LEU A 121 35.21 -24.38 33.00
CA LEU A 121 35.57 -23.00 33.32
C LEU A 121 34.40 -22.17 33.90
N GLU A 122 33.22 -22.74 34.10
CA GLU A 122 32.06 -22.05 34.66
C GLU A 122 32.28 -21.47 36.07
N PRO A 123 32.95 -22.20 37.04
CA PRO A 123 33.22 -21.62 38.34
C PRO A 123 34.14 -20.39 38.30
N LEU A 124 35.09 -20.35 37.38
CA LEU A 124 35.94 -19.16 37.16
C LEU A 124 35.11 -17.99 36.61
N ALA A 125 34.22 -18.24 35.65
CA ALA A 125 33.29 -17.25 35.15
C ALA A 125 32.37 -16.69 36.23
N ASP A 126 31.90 -17.56 37.16
CA ASP A 126 31.10 -17.16 38.32
C ASP A 126 31.88 -16.25 39.27
N MET A 127 33.17 -16.52 39.52
CA MET A 127 34.03 -15.64 40.33
C MET A 127 34.18 -14.26 39.69
N ILE A 128 34.36 -14.20 38.35
CA ILE A 128 34.41 -12.95 37.57
C ILE A 128 33.11 -12.17 37.70
N LEU A 129 31.95 -12.84 37.55
CA LEU A 129 30.64 -12.20 37.59
C LEU A 129 30.26 -11.72 39.00
N ASN A 130 30.57 -12.50 40.03
CA ASN A 130 30.11 -12.22 41.38
C ASN A 130 31.09 -11.34 42.18
N ASP A 131 32.25 -10.95 41.59
CA ASP A 131 33.24 -10.10 42.27
C ASP A 131 33.69 -10.59 43.64
N THR A 132 33.80 -11.92 43.79
CA THR A 132 34.04 -12.56 45.08
C THR A 132 35.49 -12.45 45.56
N VAL A 133 36.42 -12.12 44.68
CA VAL A 133 37.85 -12.10 45.00
C VAL A 133 38.37 -10.68 44.87
N THR A 134 38.99 -10.18 45.95
CA THR A 134 39.50 -8.81 46.06
C THR A 134 41.02 -8.71 46.23
N THR A 135 41.72 -9.85 46.35
CA THR A 135 43.18 -9.88 46.55
C THR A 135 43.81 -11.01 45.71
N GLY A 136 44.95 -10.80 45.16
CA GLY A 136 45.68 -11.77 44.35
C GLY A 136 45.81 -11.33 42.89
N ASP A 137 46.33 -12.22 42.03
CA ASP A 137 46.46 -12.02 40.58
C ASP A 137 45.43 -12.93 39.87
N PRO A 138 44.63 -12.42 38.92
CA PRO A 138 43.73 -13.22 38.13
C PRO A 138 44.33 -14.47 37.51
N LEU A 139 45.59 -14.36 37.03
CA LEU A 139 46.32 -15.46 36.39
C LEU A 139 46.68 -16.54 37.41
N ASP A 140 47.01 -16.17 38.68
CA ASP A 140 47.34 -17.16 39.72
C ASP A 140 46.09 -18.01 40.05
N ILE A 141 44.90 -17.43 40.12
CA ILE A 141 43.66 -18.17 40.34
C ILE A 141 43.37 -19.04 39.11
N ALA A 142 43.56 -18.53 37.89
CA ALA A 142 43.31 -19.28 36.69
C ALA A 142 44.20 -20.53 36.51
N LYS A 143 45.36 -20.60 37.19
CA LYS A 143 46.20 -21.82 37.22
C LYS A 143 45.50 -23.06 37.73
N GLU A 144 44.50 -22.89 38.60
CA GLU A 144 43.70 -24.02 39.16
C GLU A 144 42.83 -24.68 38.08
N TYR A 145 42.58 -24.01 36.96
CA TYR A 145 41.74 -24.48 35.86
C TYR A 145 42.49 -25.01 34.66
N ILE A 146 43.84 -25.17 34.77
CA ILE A 146 44.67 -25.71 33.71
C ILE A 146 44.38 -27.21 33.53
N SER A 147 44.18 -27.61 32.26
CA SER A 147 43.96 -28.99 31.85
C SER A 147 44.60 -29.26 30.49
N GLU A 148 44.50 -30.49 29.98
CA GLU A 148 44.95 -30.81 28.60
C GLU A 148 44.20 -29.95 27.55
N GLU A 149 42.97 -29.58 27.78
CA GLU A 149 42.17 -28.75 26.89
C GLU A 149 42.29 -27.24 27.17
N VAL A 150 42.89 -26.86 28.31
CA VAL A 150 43.10 -25.47 28.73
C VAL A 150 44.58 -25.34 29.18
N PRO A 151 45.54 -25.24 28.27
CA PRO A 151 46.95 -25.39 28.58
C PRO A 151 47.57 -24.23 29.34
N THR A 152 46.98 -23.02 29.29
CA THR A 152 47.53 -21.83 29.96
C THR A 152 46.50 -21.12 30.85
N PRO A 153 46.89 -20.35 31.86
CA PRO A 153 46.02 -19.52 32.67
C PRO A 153 45.26 -18.48 31.81
N GLU A 154 45.90 -17.97 30.78
CA GLU A 154 45.32 -17.03 29.83
C GLU A 154 44.15 -17.67 29.05
N ASP A 155 44.31 -18.94 28.64
CA ASP A 155 43.22 -19.71 28.00
C ASP A 155 42.05 -19.94 28.96
N ALA A 156 42.31 -20.17 30.26
CA ALA A 156 41.26 -20.28 31.28
C ALA A 156 40.52 -18.97 31.45
N ILE A 157 41.22 -17.83 31.55
CA ILE A 157 40.57 -16.50 31.63
C ILE A 157 39.78 -16.21 30.38
N GLN A 158 40.31 -16.52 29.19
CA GLN A 158 39.61 -16.30 27.93
C GLN A 158 38.35 -17.15 27.84
N GLY A 159 38.38 -18.41 28.21
CA GLY A 159 37.19 -19.27 28.23
C GLY A 159 36.14 -18.81 29.26
N ALA A 160 36.59 -18.41 30.46
CA ALA A 160 35.67 -17.83 31.45
C ALA A 160 35.06 -16.50 30.95
N SER A 161 35.85 -15.66 30.28
CA SER A 161 35.38 -14.42 29.63
C SER A 161 34.36 -14.67 28.54
N ASP A 162 34.51 -15.74 27.73
CA ASP A 162 33.50 -16.14 26.74
C ASP A 162 32.16 -16.54 27.36
N ILE A 163 32.18 -17.19 28.56
CA ILE A 163 30.98 -17.48 29.32
C ILE A 163 30.32 -16.20 29.84
N VAL A 164 31.09 -15.28 30.43
CA VAL A 164 30.61 -13.97 30.89
C VAL A 164 30.01 -13.17 29.74
N ALA A 165 30.69 -13.14 28.57
CA ALA A 165 30.22 -12.46 27.39
C ALA A 165 28.88 -13.00 26.90
N GLU A 166 28.68 -14.31 26.91
CA GLU A 166 27.39 -14.94 26.57
C GLU A 166 26.28 -14.56 27.55
N ILE A 167 26.54 -14.63 28.86
CA ILE A 167 25.56 -14.27 29.90
C ILE A 167 25.13 -12.81 29.74
N VAL A 168 26.06 -11.88 29.52
CA VAL A 168 25.76 -10.45 29.29
C VAL A 168 24.96 -10.26 28.03
N SER A 169 25.34 -10.98 26.96
CA SER A 169 24.63 -10.85 25.67
C SER A 169 23.21 -11.39 25.69
N ASP A 170 22.94 -12.35 26.54
CA ASP A 170 21.62 -12.98 26.68
C ASP A 170 20.67 -12.18 27.61
N SER A 171 21.19 -11.15 28.31
CA SER A 171 20.37 -10.33 29.18
C SER A 171 19.32 -9.53 28.39
N ALA A 172 18.04 -9.87 28.60
CA ALA A 172 16.90 -9.17 27.99
C ALA A 172 16.88 -7.67 28.36
N ASP A 173 17.24 -7.33 29.61
CA ASP A 173 17.26 -5.93 30.08
C ASP A 173 18.31 -5.10 29.38
N PHE A 174 19.54 -5.63 29.23
CA PHE A 174 20.59 -4.95 28.48
C PHE A 174 20.18 -4.76 27.01
N ARG A 175 19.67 -5.81 26.38
CA ARG A 175 19.21 -5.75 24.97
C ARG A 175 18.10 -4.72 24.79
N ALA A 176 17.09 -4.73 25.63
CA ALA A 176 15.97 -3.80 25.58
C ALA A 176 16.42 -2.33 25.79
N THR A 177 17.30 -2.10 26.77
CA THR A 177 17.84 -0.76 27.08
C THR A 177 18.73 -0.25 25.95
N LEU A 178 19.69 -1.09 25.47
CA LEU A 178 20.58 -0.71 24.38
C LEU A 178 19.83 -0.48 23.08
N ARG A 179 18.83 -1.29 22.74
CA ARG A 179 17.98 -1.07 21.55
C ARG A 179 17.29 0.28 21.61
N LYS A 180 16.71 0.67 22.76
CA LYS A 180 16.11 1.99 22.96
C LYS A 180 17.13 3.13 22.83
N ARG A 181 18.34 2.93 23.36
CA ARG A 181 19.42 3.93 23.25
C ARG A 181 19.92 4.04 21.83
N MET A 182 20.16 2.92 21.11
CA MET A 182 20.58 2.89 19.71
C MET A 182 19.54 3.59 18.82
N TRP A 183 18.25 3.36 19.06
CA TRP A 183 17.18 4.07 18.33
C TRP A 183 17.25 5.58 18.52
N LYS A 184 17.56 6.04 19.74
CA LYS A 184 17.59 7.47 20.10
C LYS A 184 18.88 8.16 19.68
N GLU A 185 20.01 7.50 19.87
CA GLU A 185 21.37 8.07 19.81
C GLU A 185 22.13 7.63 18.53
N GLY A 186 21.68 6.58 17.86
CA GLY A 186 22.36 6.00 16.70
C GLY A 186 22.18 6.83 15.42
N PHE A 187 23.16 6.66 14.52
CA PHE A 187 23.16 7.26 13.17
C PHE A 187 23.34 6.17 12.13
N ILE A 188 22.56 6.22 11.05
CA ILE A 188 22.85 5.47 9.83
C ILE A 188 23.86 6.30 9.02
N GLN A 189 24.98 5.68 8.73
CA GLN A 189 26.00 6.23 7.84
C GLN A 189 26.00 5.48 6.51
N ALA A 190 26.27 6.20 5.43
CA ALA A 190 26.44 5.62 4.10
C ALA A 190 27.67 6.18 3.42
N GLU A 191 28.40 5.30 2.75
CA GLU A 191 29.59 5.63 1.96
C GLU A 191 29.44 5.03 0.55
N LEU A 192 29.89 5.76 -0.46
CA LEU A 192 29.90 5.28 -1.84
C LEU A 192 30.96 4.21 -2.05
N VAL A 193 30.62 3.22 -2.87
CA VAL A 193 31.55 2.27 -3.44
C VAL A 193 32.03 2.81 -4.79
N GLU A 194 33.28 3.28 -4.87
CA GLU A 194 33.81 4.01 -6.02
C GLU A 194 33.77 3.22 -7.34
N ASP A 195 33.99 1.92 -7.30
CA ASP A 195 34.05 1.06 -8.49
C ASP A 195 32.70 0.46 -8.88
N ASN A 196 31.59 1.03 -8.41
CA ASN A 196 30.24 0.53 -8.72
C ASN A 196 29.60 1.28 -9.89
N GLU A 197 28.99 0.55 -10.84
CA GLU A 197 28.32 1.11 -12.03
C GLU A 197 27.09 1.99 -11.72
N HIS A 198 26.49 1.83 -10.53
CA HIS A 198 25.32 2.59 -10.10
C HIS A 198 25.65 3.79 -9.22
N LYS A 199 26.92 4.07 -8.95
CA LYS A 199 27.36 5.11 -8.00
C LYS A 199 26.75 6.48 -8.29
N ASP A 200 26.62 6.85 -9.56
CA ASP A 200 26.11 8.16 -9.97
C ASP A 200 24.66 8.41 -9.50
N GLN A 201 23.88 7.37 -9.28
CA GLN A 201 22.52 7.46 -8.77
C GLN A 201 22.48 7.79 -7.27
N PHE A 202 23.59 7.53 -6.53
CA PHE A 202 23.68 7.62 -5.08
C PHE A 202 24.68 8.65 -4.58
N LEU A 203 25.19 9.54 -5.44
CA LEU A 203 26.18 10.58 -5.08
C LEU A 203 25.78 11.43 -3.87
N GLN A 204 24.47 11.66 -3.69
CA GLN A 204 23.94 12.42 -2.57
C GLN A 204 24.06 11.72 -1.20
N TYR A 205 24.41 10.44 -1.21
CA TYR A 205 24.60 9.62 0.00
C TYR A 205 26.08 9.33 0.27
N ASN A 206 27.00 10.02 -0.40
CA ASN A 206 28.42 9.96 -0.05
C ASN A 206 28.66 10.74 1.24
N GLU A 207 29.43 10.17 2.18
CA GLU A 207 29.70 10.76 3.52
C GLU A 207 28.40 11.16 4.25
N TYR A 208 27.35 10.38 4.02
CA TYR A 208 26.03 10.66 4.57
C TYR A 208 25.90 10.11 5.99
N ALA A 209 25.29 10.90 6.88
CA ALA A 209 24.94 10.47 8.24
C ALA A 209 23.60 11.08 8.66
N GLU A 210 22.67 10.27 9.15
CA GLU A 210 21.37 10.74 9.65
C GLU A 210 20.97 9.98 10.92
N PRO A 211 20.36 10.69 11.93
CA PRO A 211 19.89 10.04 13.15
C PRO A 211 18.81 9.00 12.83
N VAL A 212 18.92 7.78 13.38
CA VAL A 212 17.96 6.67 13.20
C VAL A 212 16.52 7.13 13.33
N ARG A 213 16.19 7.83 14.43
CA ARG A 213 14.82 8.28 14.74
C ARG A 213 14.24 9.35 13.80
N GLN A 214 15.05 9.97 12.95
CA GLN A 214 14.66 11.09 12.08
C GLN A 214 14.68 10.72 10.61
N MET A 215 15.18 9.54 10.29
CA MET A 215 15.35 9.07 8.92
C MET A 215 13.99 8.81 8.25
N PRO A 216 13.61 9.56 7.19
CA PRO A 216 12.32 9.37 6.54
C PRO A 216 12.29 8.13 5.65
N SER A 217 11.13 7.54 5.48
CA SER A 217 10.91 6.27 4.78
C SER A 217 11.55 6.23 3.39
N HIS A 218 11.41 7.28 2.58
CA HIS A 218 11.98 7.32 1.23
C HIS A 218 13.52 7.28 1.22
N ARG A 219 14.18 7.80 2.26
CA ARG A 219 15.65 7.71 2.38
C ARG A 219 16.09 6.34 2.84
N ILE A 220 15.34 5.72 3.76
CA ILE A 220 15.60 4.34 4.18
C ILE A 220 15.55 3.42 2.96
N LEU A 221 14.49 3.51 2.15
CA LEU A 221 14.35 2.72 0.93
C LEU A 221 15.45 3.02 -0.10
N ALA A 222 15.84 4.30 -0.24
CA ALA A 222 16.91 4.69 -1.14
C ALA A 222 18.28 4.11 -0.75
N VAL A 223 18.66 4.21 0.52
CA VAL A 223 19.96 3.68 0.98
C VAL A 223 19.98 2.16 0.98
N ASN A 224 18.86 1.51 1.35
CA ASN A 224 18.73 0.05 1.26
C ASN A 224 18.86 -0.44 -0.20
N ARG A 225 18.30 0.29 -1.16
CA ARG A 225 18.48 0.00 -2.59
C ARG A 225 19.94 0.19 -3.02
N GLY A 226 20.59 1.26 -2.56
CA GLY A 226 22.02 1.50 -2.83
C GLY A 226 22.91 0.39 -2.29
N GLU A 227 22.65 -0.11 -1.08
CA GLU A 227 23.35 -1.25 -0.49
C GLU A 227 23.09 -2.54 -1.28
N LYS A 228 21.83 -2.82 -1.63
CA LYS A 228 21.44 -3.99 -2.44
C LYS A 228 22.11 -4.01 -3.82
N LEU A 229 22.31 -2.85 -4.43
CA LEU A 229 23.04 -2.68 -5.70
C LEU A 229 24.58 -2.66 -5.51
N GLY A 230 25.05 -2.73 -4.28
CA GLY A 230 26.48 -2.64 -3.96
C GLY A 230 27.09 -1.24 -4.17
N ALA A 231 26.26 -0.22 -4.41
CA ALA A 231 26.70 1.16 -4.64
C ALA A 231 26.98 1.92 -3.34
N LEU A 232 26.38 1.48 -2.22
CA LEU A 232 26.57 2.03 -0.89
C LEU A 232 27.02 0.96 0.10
N LYS A 233 27.85 1.35 1.06
CA LYS A 233 28.11 0.64 2.31
C LYS A 233 27.37 1.35 3.42
N LEU A 234 26.52 0.62 4.17
CA LEU A 234 25.79 1.17 5.30
C LEU A 234 26.38 0.67 6.61
N ALA A 235 26.41 1.54 7.61
CA ALA A 235 26.79 1.22 8.98
C ALA A 235 25.90 1.96 9.97
N LEU A 236 25.58 1.30 11.08
CA LEU A 236 25.00 1.96 12.23
C LEU A 236 26.13 2.35 13.19
N THR A 237 26.19 3.62 13.57
CA THR A 237 27.18 4.12 14.53
C THR A 237 26.51 4.57 15.80
N VAL A 238 27.13 4.23 16.93
CA VAL A 238 26.63 4.48 18.28
C VAL A 238 27.81 4.87 19.20
N PRO A 239 27.55 5.44 20.40
CA PRO A 239 28.60 5.70 21.36
C PRO A 239 28.98 4.43 22.16
N ASP A 240 29.72 3.51 21.51
CA ASP A 240 30.04 2.17 22.01
C ASP A 240 30.61 2.18 23.43
N GLU A 241 31.55 3.08 23.72
CA GLU A 241 32.17 3.17 25.03
C GLU A 241 31.16 3.44 26.16
N SER A 242 30.18 4.32 25.90
CA SER A 242 29.10 4.59 26.85
C SER A 242 28.21 3.37 27.09
N TYR A 243 28.02 2.54 26.06
CA TYR A 243 27.21 1.32 26.16
C TYR A 243 27.95 0.24 26.95
N ILE A 244 29.23 0.05 26.68
CA ILE A 244 30.10 -0.88 27.42
C ILE A 244 30.14 -0.47 28.89
N GLN A 245 30.39 0.80 29.22
CA GLN A 245 30.39 1.31 30.60
C GLN A 245 29.06 1.08 31.31
N TYR A 246 27.94 1.26 30.62
CA TYR A 246 26.60 1.00 31.19
C TYR A 246 26.45 -0.48 31.57
N MET A 247 26.85 -1.41 30.71
CA MET A 247 26.77 -2.84 30.98
C MET A 247 27.73 -3.28 32.08
N VAL A 248 28.97 -2.79 32.06
CA VAL A 248 29.96 -3.08 33.12
C VAL A 248 29.42 -2.66 34.48
N ARG A 249 28.89 -1.44 34.61
CA ARG A 249 28.26 -0.98 35.87
C ARG A 249 27.07 -1.85 36.29
N GLY A 250 26.29 -2.32 35.33
CA GLY A 250 25.10 -3.15 35.59
C GLY A 250 25.44 -4.54 36.14
N ILE A 251 26.63 -5.09 35.87
CA ILE A 251 27.07 -6.38 36.36
C ILE A 251 28.13 -6.31 37.49
N THR A 252 28.67 -5.12 37.75
CA THR A 252 29.67 -4.95 38.83
C THR A 252 28.97 -4.93 40.18
N LYS A 253 29.38 -5.86 41.06
CA LYS A 253 28.91 -5.97 42.46
C LYS A 253 29.91 -5.39 43.45
N ASN A 254 31.22 -5.46 43.14
CA ASN A 254 32.29 -4.90 43.95
C ASN A 254 33.39 -4.32 43.04
N GLU A 255 33.65 -3.03 43.16
CA GLU A 255 34.67 -2.32 42.38
C GLU A 255 36.09 -2.71 42.73
N GLN A 256 36.31 -3.35 43.89
CA GLN A 256 37.64 -3.82 44.34
C GLN A 256 38.00 -5.22 43.84
N SER A 257 37.18 -5.83 42.97
CA SER A 257 37.45 -7.12 42.39
C SER A 257 38.73 -7.10 41.54
N ILE A 258 39.59 -8.13 41.73
CA ILE A 258 40.78 -8.32 40.90
C ILE A 258 40.44 -8.60 39.43
N PHE A 259 39.23 -9.07 39.18
CA PHE A 259 38.71 -9.37 37.82
C PHE A 259 38.06 -8.19 37.12
N SER A 260 38.13 -6.97 37.66
CA SER A 260 37.45 -5.79 37.07
C SER A 260 37.83 -5.56 35.61
N ASP A 261 39.12 -5.64 35.26
CA ASP A 261 39.61 -5.45 33.88
C ASP A 261 39.22 -6.62 32.96
N VAL A 262 39.27 -7.86 33.47
CA VAL A 262 38.80 -9.06 32.76
C VAL A 262 37.33 -8.96 32.46
N LYS A 263 36.51 -8.54 33.45
CA LYS A 263 35.08 -8.31 33.30
C LYS A 263 34.80 -7.22 32.24
N ALA A 264 35.47 -6.08 32.31
CA ALA A 264 35.33 -4.99 31.35
C ALA A 264 35.64 -5.46 29.92
N SER A 265 36.74 -6.23 29.77
CA SER A 265 37.14 -6.83 28.49
C SER A 265 36.09 -7.83 27.96
N ALA A 266 35.56 -8.69 28.81
CA ALA A 266 34.50 -9.65 28.46
C ALA A 266 33.21 -8.95 28.00
N VAL A 267 32.83 -7.84 28.66
CA VAL A 267 31.68 -7.02 28.27
C VAL A 267 31.92 -6.30 26.95
N ALA A 268 33.13 -5.79 26.72
CA ALA A 268 33.49 -5.17 25.44
C ALA A 268 33.42 -6.17 24.29
N ASP A 269 33.89 -7.42 24.50
CA ASP A 269 33.75 -8.51 23.53
C ASP A 269 32.28 -8.87 23.31
N ALA A 270 31.49 -9.00 24.37
CA ALA A 270 30.04 -9.24 24.30
C ALA A 270 29.34 -8.17 23.45
N HIS A 271 29.67 -6.90 23.69
CA HIS A 271 29.12 -5.80 22.90
C HIS A 271 29.49 -5.92 21.42
N LYS A 272 30.77 -5.96 21.13
CA LYS A 272 31.28 -5.93 19.74
C LYS A 272 30.88 -7.14 18.92
N ARG A 273 30.90 -8.34 19.49
CA ARG A 273 30.73 -9.61 18.78
C ARG A 273 29.31 -10.15 18.81
N LEU A 274 28.57 -9.94 19.90
CA LEU A 274 27.27 -10.59 20.12
C LEU A 274 26.12 -9.60 20.13
N ILE A 275 26.19 -8.51 20.89
CA ILE A 275 25.08 -7.59 21.12
C ILE A 275 24.90 -6.64 19.95
N PHE A 276 25.96 -5.87 19.61
CA PHE A 276 25.88 -4.82 18.61
C PHE A 276 25.43 -5.35 17.25
N PRO A 277 26.01 -6.43 16.66
CA PRO A 277 25.59 -6.91 15.35
C PRO A 277 24.15 -7.45 15.34
N ALA A 278 23.66 -7.95 16.48
CA ALA A 278 22.28 -8.40 16.60
C ALA A 278 21.33 -7.21 16.67
N LEU A 279 21.62 -6.22 17.53
CA LEU A 279 20.78 -5.02 17.67
C LEU A 279 20.83 -4.10 16.43
N GLU A 280 21.98 -4.00 15.76
CA GLU A 280 22.09 -3.30 14.48
C GLU A 280 21.12 -3.89 13.46
N ARG A 281 21.11 -5.21 13.33
CA ARG A 281 20.18 -5.91 12.45
C ARG A 281 18.73 -5.67 12.85
N ASP A 282 18.41 -5.72 14.15
CA ASP A 282 17.07 -5.45 14.67
C ASP A 282 16.62 -4.03 14.30
N ILE A 283 17.47 -3.02 14.55
CA ILE A 283 17.20 -1.60 14.24
C ILE A 283 17.00 -1.40 12.73
N ARG A 284 17.87 -1.98 11.90
CA ARG A 284 17.77 -1.87 10.44
C ARG A 284 16.51 -2.54 9.90
N ASN A 285 16.13 -3.69 10.47
CA ASN A 285 14.88 -4.37 10.11
C ASN A 285 13.67 -3.51 10.50
N GLU A 286 13.62 -2.97 11.73
CA GLU A 286 12.52 -2.12 12.20
C GLU A 286 12.38 -0.85 11.33
N LEU A 287 13.50 -0.22 10.96
CA LEU A 287 13.51 0.91 10.03
C LEU A 287 12.94 0.51 8.67
N THR A 288 13.37 -0.62 8.13
CA THR A 288 12.91 -1.12 6.82
C THR A 288 11.43 -1.46 6.84
N GLU A 289 10.96 -2.18 7.86
CA GLU A 289 9.55 -2.53 8.05
C GLU A 289 8.67 -1.27 8.14
N SER A 290 9.09 -0.29 8.94
CA SER A 290 8.36 1.00 9.05
C SER A 290 8.36 1.77 7.74
N ALA A 291 9.46 1.74 6.98
CA ALA A 291 9.54 2.39 5.67
C ALA A 291 8.67 1.68 4.62
N ASP A 292 8.64 0.35 4.64
CA ASP A 292 7.80 -0.47 3.78
C ASP A 292 6.31 -0.19 4.05
N GLU A 293 5.89 -0.23 5.32
CA GLU A 293 4.50 0.07 5.71
C GLU A 293 4.04 1.44 5.23
N GLN A 294 4.85 2.47 5.46
CA GLN A 294 4.53 3.83 5.03
C GLN A 294 4.45 3.94 3.50
N ALA A 295 5.40 3.36 2.78
CA ALA A 295 5.43 3.39 1.32
C ALA A 295 4.24 2.59 0.72
N ILE A 296 3.97 1.40 1.22
CA ILE A 296 2.86 0.54 0.77
C ILE A 296 1.51 1.23 1.02
N LYS A 297 1.34 1.92 2.16
CA LYS A 297 0.15 2.72 2.43
C LYS A 297 -0.06 3.80 1.37
N VAL A 298 1.00 4.55 1.02
CA VAL A 298 0.95 5.57 -0.04
C VAL A 298 0.62 4.93 -1.40
N PHE A 299 1.22 3.80 -1.72
CA PHE A 299 0.93 3.07 -2.98
C PHE A 299 -0.53 2.60 -3.02
N GLY A 300 -1.08 2.13 -1.90
CA GLY A 300 -2.49 1.77 -1.79
C GLY A 300 -3.42 2.95 -2.06
N VAL A 301 -3.12 4.12 -1.47
CA VAL A 301 -3.88 5.36 -1.72
C VAL A 301 -3.79 5.78 -3.19
N ASN A 302 -2.61 5.75 -3.78
CA ASN A 302 -2.41 6.09 -5.20
C ASN A 302 -3.20 5.14 -6.12
N LEU A 303 -3.16 3.83 -5.85
CA LEU A 303 -3.95 2.85 -6.60
C LEU A 303 -5.45 3.10 -6.45
N LYS A 304 -5.95 3.30 -5.22
CA LYS A 304 -7.36 3.61 -4.94
C LYS A 304 -7.86 4.78 -5.78
N ASN A 305 -7.09 5.87 -5.80
CA ASN A 305 -7.44 7.07 -6.53
C ASN A 305 -7.38 6.87 -8.06
N LEU A 306 -6.41 6.09 -8.55
CA LEU A 306 -6.33 5.72 -9.95
C LEU A 306 -7.58 4.93 -10.40
N LEU A 307 -7.98 3.94 -9.60
CA LEU A 307 -9.14 3.09 -9.90
C LEU A 307 -10.49 3.83 -9.77
N LEU A 308 -10.55 4.85 -8.91
CA LEU A 308 -11.73 5.68 -8.72
C LEU A 308 -11.86 6.82 -9.73
N GLN A 309 -10.93 6.97 -10.68
CA GLN A 309 -11.05 7.98 -11.72
C GLN A 309 -12.36 7.81 -12.50
N PRO A 310 -13.08 8.93 -12.80
CA PRO A 310 -14.31 8.88 -13.56
C PRO A 310 -14.10 8.26 -14.94
N PRO A 311 -14.98 7.35 -15.37
CA PRO A 311 -14.95 6.82 -16.72
C PRO A 311 -15.37 7.90 -17.74
N LEU A 312 -14.72 7.93 -18.89
CA LEU A 312 -15.15 8.74 -20.03
C LEU A 312 -15.98 7.87 -20.99
N ALA A 313 -17.18 7.51 -20.53
CA ALA A 313 -18.09 6.67 -21.30
C ALA A 313 -18.70 7.43 -22.50
N GLY A 314 -19.14 6.69 -23.51
CA GLY A 314 -19.85 7.24 -24.68
C GLY A 314 -18.96 7.81 -25.76
N HIS A 315 -17.64 7.88 -25.56
CA HIS A 315 -16.68 8.34 -26.58
C HIS A 315 -16.24 7.21 -27.52
N VAL A 316 -16.01 7.58 -28.80
CA VAL A 316 -15.18 6.78 -29.70
C VAL A 316 -13.74 7.21 -29.47
N ILE A 317 -12.88 6.29 -29.06
CA ILE A 317 -11.53 6.60 -28.57
C ILE A 317 -10.48 6.01 -29.50
N MET A 318 -9.48 6.81 -29.85
CA MET A 318 -8.25 6.34 -30.52
C MET A 318 -7.15 6.22 -29.49
N GLY A 319 -6.74 4.99 -29.17
CA GLY A 319 -5.59 4.70 -28.33
C GLY A 319 -4.30 4.75 -29.13
N LEU A 320 -3.30 5.45 -28.61
CA LEU A 320 -1.96 5.59 -29.17
C LEU A 320 -0.95 5.03 -28.15
N ASP A 321 -0.24 3.98 -28.55
CA ASP A 321 0.87 3.39 -27.79
C ASP A 321 2.18 3.87 -28.44
N PRO A 322 2.87 4.87 -27.83
CA PRO A 322 4.02 5.52 -28.43
C PRO A 322 5.24 4.60 -28.57
N GLY A 323 6.03 4.75 -29.62
CA GLY A 323 7.28 4.01 -29.81
C GLY A 323 8.17 4.60 -30.90
N TYR A 324 9.49 4.73 -30.61
CA TYR A 324 10.46 5.26 -31.55
C TYR A 324 10.79 4.29 -32.69
N ARG A 325 11.16 3.07 -32.37
CA ARG A 325 11.72 2.10 -33.35
C ARG A 325 10.65 1.42 -34.19
N THR A 326 9.59 0.97 -33.56
CA THR A 326 8.53 0.15 -34.18
C THR A 326 7.32 0.99 -34.63
N GLY A 327 7.39 2.31 -34.46
CA GLY A 327 6.29 3.24 -34.68
C GLY A 327 5.25 3.19 -33.56
N CYS A 328 4.38 4.20 -33.56
CA CYS A 328 3.24 4.30 -32.65
C CYS A 328 2.15 3.31 -33.09
N LYS A 329 1.68 2.46 -32.16
CA LYS A 329 0.55 1.57 -32.40
C LYS A 329 -0.75 2.31 -32.12
N MET A 330 -1.73 2.12 -32.97
CA MET A 330 -3.02 2.78 -32.90
C MET A 330 -4.15 1.74 -32.91
N ALA A 331 -5.13 1.95 -32.03
CA ALA A 331 -6.40 1.23 -32.06
C ALA A 331 -7.56 2.20 -31.84
N ILE A 332 -8.65 2.02 -32.60
CA ILE A 332 -9.89 2.78 -32.41
C ILE A 332 -10.93 1.84 -31.80
N ILE A 333 -11.54 2.28 -30.71
CA ILE A 333 -12.63 1.57 -30.05
C ILE A 333 -13.93 2.39 -30.08
N ASP A 334 -15.05 1.68 -30.15
CA ASP A 334 -16.38 2.29 -30.00
C ASP A 334 -16.73 2.59 -28.53
N ALA A 335 -17.90 3.15 -28.31
CA ALA A 335 -18.41 3.49 -26.97
C ALA A 335 -18.59 2.25 -26.05
N GLN A 336 -18.59 1.04 -26.58
CA GLN A 336 -18.70 -0.23 -25.86
C GLN A 336 -17.33 -0.92 -25.68
N GLY A 337 -16.24 -0.35 -26.20
CA GLY A 337 -14.90 -0.90 -26.11
C GLY A 337 -14.55 -1.92 -27.20
N ASN A 338 -15.39 -2.09 -28.23
CA ASN A 338 -15.10 -2.97 -29.35
C ASN A 338 -14.12 -2.31 -30.33
N VAL A 339 -13.19 -3.08 -30.87
CA VAL A 339 -12.18 -2.57 -31.81
C VAL A 339 -12.81 -2.34 -33.18
N LEU A 340 -12.74 -1.08 -33.67
CA LEU A 340 -13.25 -0.68 -34.99
C LEU A 340 -12.16 -0.69 -36.07
N ASP A 341 -10.93 -0.31 -35.69
CA ASP A 341 -9.79 -0.23 -36.61
C ASP A 341 -8.47 -0.19 -35.81
N TYR A 342 -7.39 -0.57 -36.48
CA TYR A 342 -6.05 -0.55 -35.87
C TYR A 342 -4.93 -0.37 -36.92
N GLY A 343 -3.72 -0.08 -36.45
CA GLY A 343 -2.56 0.06 -37.31
C GLY A 343 -1.31 0.54 -36.59
N ALA A 344 -0.23 0.71 -37.33
CA ALA A 344 1.03 1.27 -36.85
C ALA A 344 1.47 2.44 -37.70
N TYR A 345 1.94 3.52 -37.07
CA TYR A 345 2.28 4.79 -37.71
C TYR A 345 3.60 5.33 -37.16
N TYR A 346 4.42 5.90 -38.05
CA TYR A 346 5.69 6.51 -37.68
C TYR A 346 5.50 8.01 -37.42
N LEU A 347 5.36 8.39 -36.14
CA LEU A 347 5.06 9.76 -35.73
C LEU A 347 6.33 10.55 -35.35
N THR A 348 7.46 9.88 -35.18
CA THR A 348 8.71 10.48 -34.65
C THR A 348 9.87 10.39 -35.64
N ASN A 349 9.65 9.83 -36.86
CA ASN A 349 10.67 9.59 -37.85
C ASN A 349 10.79 10.78 -38.84
N SER A 350 10.96 10.52 -40.15
CA SER A 350 11.10 11.54 -41.14
C SER A 350 9.82 12.38 -41.34
N GLU A 351 9.96 13.64 -41.72
CA GLU A 351 8.82 14.55 -41.96
C GLU A 351 7.83 14.00 -43.00
N LYS A 352 8.31 13.29 -44.03
CA LYS A 352 7.43 12.62 -45.00
C LYS A 352 6.52 11.59 -44.34
N LEU A 353 7.06 10.72 -43.49
CA LEU A 353 6.27 9.71 -42.78
C LEU A 353 5.29 10.33 -41.80
N LYS A 354 5.69 11.41 -41.11
CA LYS A 354 4.79 12.17 -40.24
C LYS A 354 3.59 12.75 -40.99
N GLN A 355 3.82 13.37 -42.15
CA GLN A 355 2.74 13.94 -42.99
C GLN A 355 1.80 12.85 -43.53
N GLU A 356 2.34 11.70 -43.95
CA GLU A 356 1.53 10.56 -44.35
C GLU A 356 0.69 10.03 -43.21
N ALA A 357 1.29 9.89 -42.03
CA ALA A 357 0.60 9.44 -40.80
C ALA A 357 -0.52 10.45 -40.42
N GLN A 358 -0.23 11.76 -40.45
CA GLN A 358 -1.18 12.81 -40.11
C GLN A 358 -2.43 12.72 -41.01
N LYS A 359 -2.28 12.64 -42.31
CA LYS A 359 -3.41 12.51 -43.25
C LYS A 359 -4.25 11.27 -42.99
N LYS A 360 -3.58 10.10 -42.85
CA LYS A 360 -4.27 8.83 -42.61
C LYS A 360 -5.02 8.78 -41.27
N LEU A 361 -4.40 9.31 -40.21
CA LEU A 361 -5.04 9.36 -38.89
C LEU A 361 -6.20 10.37 -38.88
N ALA A 362 -6.05 11.54 -39.51
CA ALA A 362 -7.14 12.51 -39.66
C ALA A 362 -8.35 11.95 -40.43
N GLU A 363 -8.10 11.20 -41.52
CA GLU A 363 -9.16 10.50 -42.27
C GLU A 363 -9.89 9.47 -41.38
N LYS A 364 -9.16 8.68 -40.59
CA LYS A 364 -9.75 7.71 -39.63
C LYS A 364 -10.56 8.42 -38.54
N ILE A 365 -10.04 9.51 -37.97
CA ILE A 365 -10.75 10.30 -36.94
C ILE A 365 -12.10 10.77 -37.49
N ARG A 366 -12.13 11.31 -38.70
CA ARG A 366 -13.38 11.75 -39.37
C ARG A 366 -14.29 10.57 -39.69
N LYS A 367 -13.76 9.48 -40.24
CA LYS A 367 -14.51 8.27 -40.63
C LYS A 367 -15.23 7.63 -39.43
N PHE A 368 -14.54 7.44 -38.33
CA PHE A 368 -15.08 6.78 -37.15
C PHE A 368 -15.66 7.74 -36.12
N LYS A 369 -15.64 9.04 -36.38
CA LYS A 369 -16.10 10.12 -35.49
C LYS A 369 -15.41 10.04 -34.13
N VAL A 370 -14.09 9.87 -34.12
CA VAL A 370 -13.27 9.83 -32.91
C VAL A 370 -13.36 11.19 -32.21
N THR A 371 -13.70 11.19 -30.95
CA THR A 371 -13.85 12.39 -30.13
C THR A 371 -12.71 12.57 -29.12
N LEU A 372 -11.95 11.50 -28.86
CA LEU A 372 -10.90 11.51 -27.87
C LEU A 372 -9.70 10.64 -28.33
N LEU A 373 -8.48 11.19 -28.19
CA LEU A 373 -7.23 10.45 -28.35
C LEU A 373 -6.66 10.14 -26.97
N SER A 374 -6.38 8.86 -26.69
CA SER A 374 -5.72 8.38 -25.48
C SER A 374 -4.26 8.07 -25.80
N ILE A 375 -3.33 8.85 -25.28
CA ILE A 375 -1.88 8.72 -25.56
C ILE A 375 -1.20 8.10 -24.33
N GLY A 376 -0.53 6.96 -24.50
CA GLY A 376 0.26 6.35 -23.44
C GLY A 376 1.39 7.26 -22.96
N ASN A 377 1.69 7.22 -21.65
CA ASN A 377 2.68 8.10 -21.02
C ASN A 377 4.12 7.53 -21.00
N GLY A 378 4.40 6.51 -21.80
CA GLY A 378 5.72 5.88 -21.86
C GLY A 378 6.70 6.57 -22.80
N THR A 379 7.61 5.77 -23.36
CA THR A 379 8.65 6.25 -24.28
C THR A 379 8.02 6.89 -25.52
N ALA A 380 8.51 8.08 -25.93
CA ALA A 380 7.99 8.88 -27.04
C ALA A 380 6.58 9.49 -26.85
N SER A 381 6.08 9.50 -25.62
CA SER A 381 4.77 10.10 -25.29
C SER A 381 4.71 11.59 -25.66
N TYR A 382 5.73 12.36 -25.28
CA TYR A 382 5.78 13.79 -25.54
C TYR A 382 5.79 14.14 -27.04
N GLU A 383 6.58 13.42 -27.82
CA GLU A 383 6.65 13.60 -29.27
C GLU A 383 5.31 13.20 -29.93
N THR A 384 4.64 12.18 -29.41
CA THR A 384 3.31 11.76 -29.88
C THR A 384 2.24 12.78 -29.49
N GLU A 385 2.34 13.38 -28.32
CA GLU A 385 1.46 14.47 -27.86
C GLU A 385 1.61 15.71 -28.76
N GLN A 386 2.85 16.11 -29.04
CA GLN A 386 3.10 17.22 -29.98
C GLN A 386 2.52 16.94 -31.36
N PHE A 387 2.72 15.74 -31.88
CA PHE A 387 2.14 15.32 -33.15
C PHE A 387 0.62 15.38 -33.14
N ALA A 388 -0.03 14.85 -32.13
CA ALA A 388 -1.48 14.82 -31.98
C ALA A 388 -2.07 16.24 -31.91
N SER A 389 -1.47 17.09 -31.08
CA SER A 389 -1.88 18.49 -30.94
C SER A 389 -1.80 19.23 -32.27
N LYS A 390 -0.67 19.12 -33.00
CA LYS A 390 -0.48 19.72 -34.31
C LYS A 390 -1.47 19.18 -35.33
N MET A 391 -1.71 17.87 -35.35
CA MET A 391 -2.70 17.26 -36.24
C MET A 391 -4.12 17.78 -35.97
N ILE A 392 -4.53 17.89 -34.70
CA ILE A 392 -5.84 18.41 -34.31
C ILE A 392 -6.03 19.85 -34.85
N GLU A 393 -5.01 20.70 -34.72
CA GLU A 393 -5.04 22.10 -35.13
C GLU A 393 -5.03 22.24 -36.65
N GLU A 394 -4.05 21.65 -37.35
CA GLU A 394 -3.86 21.78 -38.79
C GLU A 394 -5.01 21.16 -39.60
N GLU A 395 -5.50 20.02 -39.15
CA GLU A 395 -6.62 19.31 -39.79
C GLU A 395 -7.99 19.77 -39.30
N LYS A 396 -8.05 20.73 -38.35
CA LYS A 396 -9.27 21.27 -37.74
C LYS A 396 -10.22 20.16 -37.23
N LEU A 397 -9.67 19.21 -36.48
CA LEU A 397 -10.42 18.08 -35.96
C LEU A 397 -11.19 18.49 -34.69
N ASP A 398 -12.42 18.01 -34.57
CA ASP A 398 -13.22 18.23 -33.35
C ASP A 398 -13.03 17.06 -32.37
N CYS A 399 -11.80 16.95 -31.87
CA CYS A 399 -11.44 15.96 -30.86
C CYS A 399 -10.45 16.58 -29.86
N HIS A 400 -10.32 15.89 -28.70
CA HIS A 400 -9.38 16.24 -27.65
C HIS A 400 -8.39 15.10 -27.47
N TYR A 401 -7.33 15.33 -26.70
CA TYR A 401 -6.46 14.24 -26.27
C TYR A 401 -6.28 14.24 -24.74
N ILE A 402 -5.88 13.09 -24.24
CA ILE A 402 -5.52 12.87 -22.84
C ILE A 402 -4.28 11.98 -22.77
N ILE A 403 -3.38 12.30 -21.83
CA ILE A 403 -2.25 11.42 -21.51
C ILE A 403 -2.72 10.38 -20.51
N THR A 404 -2.52 9.12 -20.86
CA THR A 404 -3.03 7.97 -20.11
C THR A 404 -1.87 7.17 -19.54
N ASN A 405 -1.97 6.79 -18.25
CA ASN A 405 -1.00 5.91 -17.64
C ASN A 405 -1.05 4.53 -18.33
N GLU A 406 0.03 4.16 -19.04
CA GLU A 406 0.13 2.87 -19.75
C GLU A 406 0.73 1.75 -18.89
N ALA A 407 1.10 2.02 -17.62
CA ALA A 407 1.71 1.02 -16.74
C ALA A 407 0.86 -0.26 -16.72
N GLY A 408 1.52 -1.40 -16.95
CA GLY A 408 0.86 -2.69 -17.03
C GLY A 408 0.14 -3.01 -18.35
N ALA A 409 0.01 -2.07 -19.31
CA ALA A 409 -0.59 -2.37 -20.62
C ALA A 409 0.19 -3.44 -21.38
N SER A 410 1.51 -3.42 -21.29
CA SER A 410 2.39 -4.47 -21.86
C SER A 410 2.17 -5.82 -21.19
N VAL A 411 1.95 -5.86 -19.87
CA VAL A 411 1.66 -7.09 -19.12
C VAL A 411 0.30 -7.65 -19.55
N TYR A 412 -0.72 -6.79 -19.64
CA TYR A 412 -2.03 -7.19 -20.16
C TYR A 412 -1.91 -7.75 -21.58
N SER A 413 -1.26 -7.05 -22.49
CA SER A 413 -1.20 -7.42 -23.91
C SER A 413 -0.58 -8.79 -24.16
N ALA A 414 0.35 -9.23 -23.31
CA ALA A 414 0.99 -10.55 -23.36
C ALA A 414 0.22 -11.62 -22.56
N SER A 415 -0.80 -11.26 -21.81
CA SER A 415 -1.54 -12.18 -20.94
C SER A 415 -2.46 -13.11 -21.74
N LYS A 416 -2.76 -14.27 -21.13
CA LYS A 416 -3.75 -15.19 -21.68
C LYS A 416 -5.12 -14.51 -21.83
N LEU A 417 -5.51 -13.67 -20.90
CA LEU A 417 -6.77 -12.94 -20.94
C LEU A 417 -6.86 -12.06 -22.19
N ALA A 418 -5.79 -11.32 -22.51
CA ALA A 418 -5.77 -10.47 -23.72
C ALA A 418 -5.78 -11.28 -25.01
N ILE A 419 -5.15 -12.48 -25.01
CA ILE A 419 -5.20 -13.42 -26.15
C ILE A 419 -6.63 -13.91 -26.35
N ASP A 420 -7.32 -14.29 -25.28
CA ASP A 420 -8.70 -14.78 -25.33
C ASP A 420 -9.70 -13.66 -25.73
N GLU A 421 -9.49 -12.42 -25.27
CA GLU A 421 -10.33 -11.25 -25.61
C GLU A 421 -10.12 -10.72 -27.05
N LEU A 422 -8.89 -10.80 -27.55
CA LEU A 422 -8.45 -10.19 -28.82
C LEU A 422 -7.55 -11.16 -29.60
N PRO A 423 -8.09 -12.34 -30.00
CA PRO A 423 -7.28 -13.41 -30.59
C PRO A 423 -6.62 -13.02 -31.92
N ASP A 424 -7.27 -12.18 -32.72
CA ASP A 424 -6.83 -11.77 -34.04
C ASP A 424 -5.86 -10.58 -34.05
N LEU A 425 -5.57 -9.99 -32.86
CA LEU A 425 -4.70 -8.83 -32.76
C LEU A 425 -3.31 -9.21 -32.27
N ASP A 426 -2.32 -8.54 -32.83
CA ASP A 426 -0.93 -8.57 -32.40
C ASP A 426 -0.78 -8.03 -30.95
N VAL A 427 0.24 -8.54 -30.24
CA VAL A 427 0.51 -8.15 -28.84
C VAL A 427 0.68 -6.64 -28.68
N THR A 428 1.28 -5.96 -29.65
CA THR A 428 1.52 -4.50 -29.60
C THR A 428 0.23 -3.72 -29.83
N ILE A 429 -0.67 -4.19 -30.66
CA ILE A 429 -1.98 -3.57 -30.90
C ILE A 429 -2.90 -3.76 -29.69
N ARG A 430 -2.84 -4.90 -29.01
CA ARG A 430 -3.57 -5.13 -27.74
C ARG A 430 -3.20 -4.08 -26.69
N GLY A 431 -1.93 -3.62 -26.66
CA GLY A 431 -1.47 -2.52 -25.81
C GLY A 431 -2.23 -1.22 -26.11
N ALA A 432 -2.33 -0.83 -27.38
CA ALA A 432 -3.07 0.37 -27.79
C ALA A 432 -4.58 0.28 -27.47
N VAL A 433 -5.19 -0.93 -27.62
CA VAL A 433 -6.58 -1.17 -27.20
C VAL A 433 -6.74 -0.96 -25.70
N SER A 434 -5.82 -1.50 -24.89
CA SER A 434 -5.85 -1.34 -23.43
C SER A 434 -5.73 0.12 -23.00
N ILE A 435 -4.83 0.88 -23.65
CA ILE A 435 -4.67 2.33 -23.42
C ILE A 435 -5.98 3.09 -23.71
N ALA A 436 -6.69 2.75 -24.78
CA ALA A 436 -7.98 3.35 -25.10
C ALA A 436 -9.07 2.96 -24.08
N ARG A 437 -9.20 1.67 -23.75
CA ARG A 437 -10.19 1.16 -22.78
C ARG A 437 -9.96 1.69 -21.37
N ARG A 438 -8.71 1.96 -21.00
CA ARG A 438 -8.35 2.51 -19.69
C ARG A 438 -8.91 3.91 -19.46
N VAL A 439 -9.07 4.71 -20.50
CA VAL A 439 -9.76 6.01 -20.40
C VAL A 439 -11.27 5.83 -20.38
N GLN A 440 -11.77 4.85 -21.11
CA GLN A 440 -13.20 4.54 -21.16
C GLN A 440 -13.74 4.06 -19.82
N ASP A 441 -13.06 3.12 -19.16
CA ASP A 441 -13.28 2.69 -17.79
C ASP A 441 -11.97 2.23 -17.11
N PRO A 442 -11.36 3.13 -16.30
CA PRO A 442 -10.10 2.84 -15.61
C PRO A 442 -10.15 1.60 -14.72
N LEU A 443 -11.26 1.41 -13.99
CA LEU A 443 -11.43 0.28 -13.07
C LEU A 443 -11.54 -1.03 -13.84
N ALA A 444 -12.46 -1.10 -14.81
CA ALA A 444 -12.75 -2.33 -15.56
C ALA A 444 -11.51 -2.84 -16.33
N GLU A 445 -10.66 -1.93 -16.83
CA GLU A 445 -9.44 -2.30 -17.54
C GLU A 445 -8.28 -2.64 -16.59
N SER A 446 -8.10 -1.86 -15.51
CA SER A 446 -6.96 -2.05 -14.59
C SER A 446 -7.04 -3.35 -13.78
N VAL A 447 -8.23 -3.84 -13.46
CA VAL A 447 -8.40 -5.12 -12.73
C VAL A 447 -8.02 -6.36 -13.55
N LYS A 448 -7.75 -6.21 -14.86
CA LYS A 448 -7.29 -7.30 -15.73
C LYS A 448 -5.83 -7.68 -15.54
N ILE A 449 -5.07 -6.88 -14.83
CA ILE A 449 -3.64 -7.07 -14.59
C ILE A 449 -3.35 -7.16 -13.08
N ASP A 450 -2.21 -7.77 -12.74
CA ASP A 450 -1.72 -7.76 -11.36
C ASP A 450 -1.53 -6.30 -10.90
N PRO A 451 -2.14 -5.88 -9.79
CA PRO A 451 -2.02 -4.51 -9.29
C PRO A 451 -0.57 -4.03 -9.10
N LYS A 452 0.37 -4.94 -8.82
CA LYS A 452 1.81 -4.63 -8.76
C LYS A 452 2.41 -4.17 -10.09
N SER A 453 1.76 -4.48 -11.20
CA SER A 453 2.19 -4.02 -12.53
C SER A 453 1.71 -2.60 -12.85
N ILE A 454 0.85 -2.02 -12.00
CA ILE A 454 0.43 -0.63 -12.09
C ILE A 454 1.47 0.23 -11.37
N GLY A 455 2.04 1.21 -12.05
CA GLY A 455 3.03 2.12 -11.45
C GLY A 455 2.35 3.10 -10.50
N VAL A 456 2.42 2.84 -9.20
CA VAL A 456 1.76 3.65 -8.16
C VAL A 456 2.75 4.37 -7.23
N GLY A 457 4.06 4.18 -7.43
CA GLY A 457 5.06 4.90 -6.67
C GLY A 457 6.51 4.52 -6.95
N GLN A 458 7.41 5.42 -6.57
CA GLN A 458 8.86 5.17 -6.56
C GLN A 458 9.17 4.10 -5.52
N TYR A 459 10.16 3.28 -5.68
CA TYR A 459 10.53 2.18 -4.77
C TYR A 459 9.50 1.03 -4.62
N GLN A 460 8.46 0.97 -5.47
CA GLN A 460 7.45 -0.09 -5.43
C GLN A 460 8.06 -1.51 -5.49
N HIS A 461 9.20 -1.67 -6.19
CA HIS A 461 9.90 -2.95 -6.32
C HIS A 461 10.92 -3.22 -5.21
N ASP A 462 11.15 -2.26 -4.31
CA ASP A 462 12.14 -2.35 -3.23
C ASP A 462 11.51 -2.70 -1.87
N VAL A 463 10.19 -2.52 -1.72
CA VAL A 463 9.45 -2.88 -0.50
C VAL A 463 9.10 -4.36 -0.42
N ASN A 464 8.60 -4.83 0.72
CA ASN A 464 8.12 -6.20 0.91
C ASN A 464 7.02 -6.57 -0.10
N GLN A 465 7.34 -7.43 -1.07
CA GLN A 465 6.46 -7.76 -2.19
C GLN A 465 5.21 -8.56 -1.78
N LYS A 466 5.25 -9.31 -0.68
CA LYS A 466 4.08 -10.05 -0.16
C LYS A 466 3.08 -9.08 0.46
N GLN A 467 3.56 -8.18 1.30
CA GLN A 467 2.75 -7.15 1.94
C GLN A 467 2.17 -6.18 0.90
N LEU A 468 3.00 -5.75 -0.07
CA LEU A 468 2.54 -4.93 -1.19
C LEU A 468 1.40 -5.60 -1.96
N SER A 469 1.58 -6.87 -2.37
CA SER A 469 0.54 -7.61 -3.09
C SER A 469 -0.76 -7.66 -2.29
N HIS A 470 -0.67 -8.04 -1.02
CA HIS A 470 -1.83 -8.13 -0.14
C HIS A 470 -2.59 -6.80 -0.02
N THR A 471 -1.86 -5.70 0.24
CA THR A 471 -2.48 -4.37 0.37
C THR A 471 -3.11 -3.90 -0.95
N LEU A 472 -2.43 -4.09 -2.09
CA LEU A 472 -2.97 -3.68 -3.38
C LEU A 472 -4.21 -4.51 -3.77
N ASP A 473 -4.23 -5.82 -3.49
CA ASP A 473 -5.39 -6.68 -3.71
C ASP A 473 -6.58 -6.24 -2.85
N GLN A 474 -6.35 -5.89 -1.58
CA GLN A 474 -7.37 -5.33 -0.69
C GLN A 474 -7.93 -4.00 -1.22
N VAL A 475 -7.08 -3.13 -1.78
CA VAL A 475 -7.52 -1.87 -2.40
C VAL A 475 -8.42 -2.13 -3.60
N VAL A 476 -8.04 -3.06 -4.49
CA VAL A 476 -8.87 -3.44 -5.64
C VAL A 476 -10.22 -3.96 -5.17
N GLU A 477 -10.24 -4.88 -4.20
CA GLU A 477 -11.47 -5.42 -3.62
C GLU A 477 -12.36 -4.31 -3.05
N SER A 478 -11.79 -3.41 -2.23
CA SER A 478 -12.53 -2.29 -1.64
C SER A 478 -13.14 -1.40 -2.71
N VAL A 479 -12.37 -1.03 -3.75
CA VAL A 479 -12.85 -0.13 -4.81
C VAL A 479 -13.94 -0.80 -5.66
N VAL A 480 -13.75 -2.06 -6.07
CA VAL A 480 -14.74 -2.79 -6.89
C VAL A 480 -16.07 -2.92 -6.14
N ASN A 481 -16.04 -3.26 -4.84
CA ASN A 481 -17.25 -3.36 -4.02
C ASN A 481 -17.85 -1.98 -3.70
N HIS A 482 -17.04 -0.94 -3.55
CA HIS A 482 -17.55 0.43 -3.39
C HIS A 482 -18.29 0.94 -4.64
N VAL A 483 -17.69 0.75 -5.81
CA VAL A 483 -18.27 1.16 -7.10
C VAL A 483 -19.49 0.29 -7.45
N GLY A 484 -19.42 -1.02 -7.17
CA GLY A 484 -20.41 -2.01 -7.61
C GLY A 484 -20.24 -2.35 -9.09
N VAL A 485 -20.80 -3.47 -9.51
CA VAL A 485 -20.56 -4.02 -10.85
C VAL A 485 -21.88 -4.39 -11.52
N GLU A 486 -22.01 -4.05 -12.82
CA GLU A 486 -23.17 -4.44 -13.64
C GLU A 486 -23.06 -5.91 -14.07
N LEU A 487 -24.01 -6.73 -13.61
CA LEU A 487 -23.96 -8.19 -13.74
C LEU A 487 -23.96 -8.69 -15.19
N ASN A 488 -24.71 -8.00 -16.07
CA ASN A 488 -24.86 -8.43 -17.47
C ASN A 488 -23.69 -8.01 -18.39
N THR A 489 -22.85 -7.08 -17.96
CA THR A 489 -21.70 -6.61 -18.77
C THR A 489 -20.34 -6.95 -18.20
N ALA A 490 -20.28 -7.25 -16.90
CA ALA A 490 -19.05 -7.50 -16.18
C ALA A 490 -18.21 -8.65 -16.76
N SER A 491 -16.90 -8.46 -16.81
CA SER A 491 -15.93 -9.50 -17.14
C SER A 491 -15.63 -10.41 -15.92
N PRO A 492 -15.14 -11.63 -16.12
CA PRO A 492 -14.69 -12.47 -15.01
C PRO A 492 -13.59 -11.80 -14.17
N ALA A 493 -12.77 -10.95 -14.80
CA ALA A 493 -11.67 -10.24 -14.14
C ALA A 493 -12.15 -9.27 -13.06
N ILE A 494 -13.24 -8.54 -13.29
CA ILE A 494 -13.80 -7.65 -12.27
C ILE A 494 -14.67 -8.42 -11.27
N LEU A 495 -15.45 -9.41 -11.72
CA LEU A 495 -16.35 -10.19 -10.87
C LEU A 495 -15.62 -10.92 -9.74
N GLN A 496 -14.40 -11.41 -9.97
CA GLN A 496 -13.63 -12.12 -8.95
C GLN A 496 -13.21 -11.26 -7.75
N HIS A 497 -13.30 -9.92 -7.86
CA HIS A 497 -13.03 -8.97 -6.77
C HIS A 497 -14.31 -8.58 -6.00
N ILE A 498 -15.46 -9.06 -6.41
CA ILE A 498 -16.70 -8.91 -5.64
C ILE A 498 -16.67 -9.84 -4.41
N ALA A 499 -17.07 -9.31 -3.26
CA ALA A 499 -17.17 -10.04 -2.02
C ALA A 499 -17.88 -11.39 -2.20
N GLY A 500 -17.27 -12.47 -1.75
CA GLY A 500 -17.82 -13.83 -1.85
C GLY A 500 -17.74 -14.50 -3.22
N ILE A 501 -17.16 -13.87 -4.25
CA ILE A 501 -17.00 -14.43 -5.60
C ILE A 501 -15.56 -14.88 -5.84
N SER A 502 -15.35 -16.17 -5.97
CA SER A 502 -14.06 -16.72 -6.40
C SER A 502 -13.86 -16.62 -7.92
N SER A 503 -12.63 -16.74 -8.41
CA SER A 503 -12.31 -16.76 -9.85
C SER A 503 -13.12 -17.84 -10.63
N THR A 504 -13.37 -19.01 -10.03
CA THR A 504 -14.21 -20.06 -10.63
C THR A 504 -15.66 -19.62 -10.73
N VAL A 505 -16.21 -19.05 -9.66
CA VAL A 505 -17.59 -18.54 -9.63
C VAL A 505 -17.77 -17.40 -10.63
N ALA A 506 -16.81 -16.50 -10.76
CA ALA A 506 -16.83 -15.41 -11.75
C ALA A 506 -16.97 -15.94 -13.18
N LYS A 507 -16.21 -16.98 -13.53
CA LYS A 507 -16.34 -17.64 -14.84
C LYS A 507 -17.70 -18.31 -15.02
N ASN A 508 -18.21 -18.99 -13.99
CA ASN A 508 -19.53 -19.63 -14.02
C ASN A 508 -20.67 -18.61 -14.18
N ILE A 509 -20.55 -17.42 -13.58
CA ILE A 509 -21.52 -16.32 -13.77
C ILE A 509 -21.58 -15.91 -15.23
N VAL A 510 -20.42 -15.72 -15.87
CA VAL A 510 -20.35 -15.34 -17.29
C VAL A 510 -20.88 -16.43 -18.20
N ALA A 511 -20.54 -17.70 -17.94
CA ALA A 511 -21.07 -18.85 -18.69
C ALA A 511 -22.60 -18.93 -18.56
N PHE A 512 -23.14 -18.88 -17.35
CA PHE A 512 -24.58 -18.87 -17.11
C PHE A 512 -25.28 -17.70 -17.82
N ARG A 513 -24.70 -16.51 -17.80
CA ARG A 513 -25.22 -15.34 -18.52
C ARG A 513 -25.32 -15.59 -20.02
N GLN A 514 -24.31 -16.21 -20.62
CA GLN A 514 -24.31 -16.52 -22.06
C GLN A 514 -25.37 -17.57 -22.40
N GLU A 515 -25.50 -18.61 -21.59
CA GLU A 515 -26.46 -19.70 -21.81
C GLU A 515 -27.92 -19.24 -21.59
N SER A 516 -28.17 -18.38 -20.60
CA SER A 516 -29.52 -17.93 -20.24
C SER A 516 -29.99 -16.68 -20.98
N GLY A 517 -29.15 -16.07 -21.84
CA GLY A 517 -29.46 -14.82 -22.52
C GLY A 517 -29.44 -13.59 -21.60
N GLY A 518 -28.79 -13.69 -20.45
CA GLY A 518 -28.67 -12.63 -19.45
C GLY A 518 -29.44 -12.88 -18.16
N PHE A 519 -29.08 -12.11 -17.14
CA PHE A 519 -29.81 -12.09 -15.86
C PHE A 519 -30.98 -11.11 -15.92
N THR A 520 -32.11 -11.46 -15.34
CA THR A 520 -33.30 -10.61 -15.17
C THR A 520 -33.64 -10.35 -13.69
N SER A 521 -32.95 -11.03 -12.77
CA SER A 521 -33.07 -10.87 -11.32
C SER A 521 -31.79 -11.34 -10.63
N ARG A 522 -31.39 -10.65 -9.54
CA ARG A 522 -30.28 -11.08 -8.65
C ARG A 522 -30.46 -12.50 -8.10
N LYS A 523 -31.72 -12.93 -7.84
CA LYS A 523 -32.02 -14.28 -7.35
C LYS A 523 -31.56 -15.38 -8.29
N GLN A 524 -31.38 -15.11 -9.59
CA GLN A 524 -30.87 -16.10 -10.55
C GLN A 524 -29.40 -16.46 -10.29
N LEU A 525 -28.65 -15.65 -9.55
CA LEU A 525 -27.30 -16.00 -9.08
C LEU A 525 -27.25 -17.31 -8.31
N LEU A 526 -28.30 -17.65 -7.56
CA LEU A 526 -28.43 -18.93 -6.85
C LEU A 526 -28.49 -20.15 -7.78
N LYS A 527 -28.71 -19.97 -9.09
CA LYS A 527 -28.66 -21.03 -10.10
C LYS A 527 -27.28 -21.20 -10.70
N VAL A 528 -26.35 -20.29 -10.43
CA VAL A 528 -24.98 -20.36 -10.93
C VAL A 528 -24.21 -21.48 -10.20
N PRO A 529 -23.54 -22.39 -10.91
CA PRO A 529 -22.78 -23.47 -10.28
C PRO A 529 -21.74 -22.94 -9.29
N ARG A 530 -21.67 -23.54 -8.09
CA ARG A 530 -20.79 -23.19 -6.97
C ARG A 530 -21.06 -21.83 -6.30
N LEU A 531 -22.13 -21.13 -6.65
CA LEU A 531 -22.57 -19.95 -5.94
C LEU A 531 -23.70 -20.35 -4.99
N GLY A 532 -23.35 -20.69 -3.75
CA GLY A 532 -24.30 -21.06 -2.71
C GLY A 532 -24.93 -19.87 -1.98
N PRO A 533 -25.87 -20.11 -1.05
CA PRO A 533 -26.56 -19.04 -0.31
C PRO A 533 -25.61 -18.10 0.44
N ALA A 534 -24.57 -18.61 1.08
CA ALA A 534 -23.59 -17.78 1.78
C ALA A 534 -22.86 -16.83 0.84
N ALA A 535 -22.38 -17.31 -0.32
CA ALA A 535 -21.74 -16.47 -1.34
C ALA A 535 -22.73 -15.45 -1.93
N PHE A 536 -24.00 -15.84 -2.14
CA PHE A 536 -25.05 -14.94 -2.59
C PHE A 536 -25.25 -13.79 -1.59
N THR A 537 -25.35 -14.08 -0.29
CA THR A 537 -25.44 -13.04 0.74
C THR A 537 -24.27 -12.07 0.68
N GLN A 538 -23.03 -12.57 0.48
CA GLN A 538 -21.86 -11.70 0.42
C GLN A 538 -21.84 -10.81 -0.83
N CYS A 539 -22.28 -11.31 -2.01
CA CYS A 539 -22.09 -10.62 -3.29
C CYS A 539 -23.29 -9.81 -3.79
N ALA A 540 -24.51 -10.19 -3.42
CA ALA A 540 -25.74 -9.71 -4.09
C ALA A 540 -25.92 -8.18 -4.06
N GLY A 541 -25.53 -7.53 -2.96
CA GLY A 541 -25.66 -6.07 -2.83
C GLY A 541 -24.65 -5.28 -3.68
N PHE A 542 -23.56 -5.89 -4.12
CA PHE A 542 -22.52 -5.27 -4.93
C PHE A 542 -22.70 -5.48 -6.44
N LEU A 543 -23.64 -6.35 -6.82
CA LEU A 543 -23.98 -6.64 -8.21
C LEU A 543 -25.24 -5.90 -8.60
N ARG A 544 -25.16 -5.00 -9.57
CA ARG A 544 -26.29 -4.25 -10.12
C ARG A 544 -26.81 -4.94 -11.38
N LEU A 545 -28.10 -4.74 -11.64
CA LEU A 545 -28.78 -5.33 -12.78
C LEU A 545 -29.70 -4.30 -13.45
N ASN A 546 -29.20 -3.69 -14.52
CA ASN A 546 -29.99 -2.75 -15.32
C ASN A 546 -31.16 -3.47 -16.02
N GLY A 547 -32.34 -2.86 -16.01
CA GLY A 547 -33.53 -3.43 -16.64
C GLY A 547 -34.08 -4.67 -15.93
N ALA A 548 -33.76 -4.87 -14.64
CA ALA A 548 -34.28 -5.97 -13.83
C ALA A 548 -35.80 -5.86 -13.63
N LYS A 549 -36.44 -7.00 -13.40
CA LYS A 549 -37.86 -7.06 -13.05
C LYS A 549 -38.15 -6.34 -11.73
N ASN A 550 -37.29 -6.49 -10.73
CA ASN A 550 -37.32 -5.72 -9.50
C ASN A 550 -36.36 -4.53 -9.62
N PRO A 551 -36.86 -3.27 -9.59
CA PRO A 551 -35.99 -2.11 -9.71
C PRO A 551 -34.92 -1.99 -8.61
N LEU A 552 -35.15 -2.59 -7.42
CA LEU A 552 -34.15 -2.65 -6.35
C LEU A 552 -32.90 -3.45 -6.74
N ASP A 553 -32.99 -4.37 -7.72
CA ASP A 553 -31.84 -5.09 -8.25
C ASP A 553 -30.85 -4.16 -8.99
N ASN A 554 -31.26 -2.95 -9.37
CA ASN A 554 -30.40 -1.90 -9.94
C ASN A 554 -29.90 -0.89 -8.89
N THR A 555 -30.01 -1.21 -7.62
CA THR A 555 -29.54 -0.34 -6.52
C THR A 555 -28.47 -1.02 -5.70
N SER A 556 -27.85 -0.31 -4.77
CA SER A 556 -26.95 -0.91 -3.77
C SER A 556 -27.68 -1.47 -2.54
N VAL A 557 -29.02 -1.49 -2.54
CA VAL A 557 -29.82 -2.10 -1.46
C VAL A 557 -29.60 -3.61 -1.48
N HIS A 558 -29.28 -4.18 -0.32
CA HIS A 558 -29.13 -5.62 -0.18
C HIS A 558 -30.47 -6.35 -0.24
N PRO A 559 -30.56 -7.56 -0.84
CA PRO A 559 -31.82 -8.31 -0.91
C PRO A 559 -32.49 -8.56 0.45
N GLU A 560 -31.71 -8.69 1.54
CA GLU A 560 -32.24 -8.81 2.91
C GLU A 560 -33.04 -7.58 3.35
N SER A 561 -32.78 -6.42 2.77
CA SER A 561 -33.40 -5.14 3.12
C SER A 561 -34.49 -4.69 2.13
N TYR A 562 -34.89 -5.54 1.17
CA TYR A 562 -35.90 -5.17 0.18
C TYR A 562 -37.24 -4.84 0.80
N GLU A 563 -37.69 -5.63 1.77
CA GLU A 563 -38.97 -5.38 2.48
C GLU A 563 -38.95 -4.01 3.20
N LEU A 564 -37.80 -3.68 3.84
CA LEU A 564 -37.66 -2.38 4.49
C LEU A 564 -37.65 -1.24 3.45
N ALA A 565 -36.96 -1.42 2.31
CA ALA A 565 -36.96 -0.44 1.23
C ALA A 565 -38.35 -0.21 0.64
N GLU A 566 -39.15 -1.26 0.44
CA GLU A 566 -40.54 -1.16 0.00
C GLU A 566 -41.39 -0.40 1.00
N ARG A 567 -41.22 -0.64 2.29
CA ARG A 567 -41.92 0.11 3.35
C ARG A 567 -41.55 1.59 3.35
N ILE A 568 -40.25 1.93 3.17
CA ILE A 568 -39.79 3.33 3.06
C ILE A 568 -40.42 4.01 1.85
N ILE A 569 -40.42 3.35 0.69
CA ILE A 569 -41.06 3.86 -0.54
C ILE A 569 -42.55 4.10 -0.33
N GLY A 570 -43.24 3.16 0.32
CA GLY A 570 -44.65 3.24 0.65
C GLY A 570 -44.99 4.40 1.58
N GLU A 571 -44.16 4.67 2.60
CA GLU A 571 -44.33 5.80 3.51
C GLU A 571 -44.20 7.17 2.80
N LEU A 572 -43.48 7.22 1.69
CA LEU A 572 -43.36 8.41 0.85
C LEU A 572 -44.48 8.54 -0.19
N GLY A 573 -45.39 7.56 -0.23
CA GLY A 573 -46.56 7.55 -1.14
C GLY A 573 -46.24 7.03 -2.53
N PHE A 574 -45.21 6.17 -2.68
CA PHE A 574 -44.81 5.55 -3.95
C PHE A 574 -44.87 4.02 -3.86
N THR A 575 -44.74 3.38 -5.01
CA THR A 575 -44.65 1.92 -5.15
C THR A 575 -43.33 1.53 -5.85
N LEU A 576 -42.95 0.25 -5.80
CA LEU A 576 -41.78 -0.23 -6.55
C LEU A 576 -41.88 0.01 -8.05
N LYS A 577 -43.09 -0.01 -8.63
CA LYS A 577 -43.29 0.25 -10.05
C LYS A 577 -42.95 1.69 -10.43
N ASP A 578 -43.13 2.62 -9.51
CA ASP A 578 -42.84 4.04 -9.74
C ASP A 578 -41.32 4.30 -9.92
N LEU A 579 -40.46 3.42 -9.41
CA LEU A 579 -39.00 3.48 -9.66
C LEU A 579 -38.62 3.20 -11.12
N GLN A 580 -39.54 2.63 -11.92
CA GLN A 580 -39.33 2.38 -13.36
C GLN A 580 -39.87 3.50 -14.22
N ASP A 581 -40.74 4.37 -13.66
CA ASP A 581 -41.24 5.56 -14.34
C ASP A 581 -40.36 6.77 -14.03
N LYS A 582 -39.83 7.40 -15.07
CA LYS A 582 -38.87 8.52 -14.92
C LYS A 582 -39.44 9.69 -14.13
N SER A 583 -40.72 10.05 -14.36
CA SER A 583 -41.35 11.21 -13.70
C SER A 583 -41.61 10.94 -12.23
N GLN A 584 -42.05 9.71 -11.90
CA GLN A 584 -42.28 9.27 -10.51
C GLN A 584 -40.99 9.13 -9.74
N LEU A 585 -39.92 8.61 -10.40
CA LEU A 585 -38.59 8.52 -9.82
C LEU A 585 -38.02 9.91 -9.49
N GLU A 586 -38.14 10.88 -10.41
CA GLU A 586 -37.74 12.28 -10.15
C GLU A 586 -38.53 12.87 -8.96
N ALA A 587 -39.83 12.62 -8.86
CA ALA A 587 -40.66 13.07 -7.75
C ALA A 587 -40.22 12.42 -6.41
N LEU A 588 -39.91 11.14 -6.41
CA LEU A 588 -39.34 10.43 -5.26
C LEU A 588 -38.00 11.01 -4.83
N GLN A 589 -37.10 11.26 -5.81
CA GLN A 589 -35.77 11.82 -5.56
C GLN A 589 -35.81 13.22 -4.92
N VAL A 590 -36.84 14.02 -5.20
CA VAL A 590 -37.06 15.31 -4.51
C VAL A 590 -37.45 15.12 -3.06
N LYS A 591 -38.24 14.06 -2.73
CA LYS A 591 -38.69 13.79 -1.36
C LYS A 591 -37.65 13.13 -0.47
N LEU A 592 -36.78 12.25 -1.02
CA LEU A 592 -35.84 11.47 -0.26
C LEU A 592 -34.86 12.32 0.60
N PRO A 593 -34.28 13.44 0.12
CA PRO A 593 -33.39 14.29 0.94
C PRO A 593 -34.12 15.00 2.10
N LEU A 594 -35.47 15.09 2.05
CA LEU A 594 -36.27 15.75 3.06
C LEU A 594 -36.71 14.80 4.19
N VAL A 595 -36.39 13.51 4.07
CA VAL A 595 -36.75 12.49 5.05
C VAL A 595 -35.93 12.66 6.33
N ASP A 596 -36.62 12.76 7.47
CA ASP A 596 -36.01 12.64 8.78
C ASP A 596 -35.68 11.15 9.03
N VAL A 597 -34.40 10.79 8.87
CA VAL A 597 -33.93 9.41 8.91
C VAL A 597 -34.20 8.77 10.28
N ASP A 598 -33.98 9.51 11.37
CA ASP A 598 -34.18 8.99 12.73
C ASP A 598 -35.63 8.67 13.02
N LYS A 599 -36.54 9.56 12.63
CA LYS A 599 -38.01 9.31 12.77
C LYS A 599 -38.48 8.16 11.88
N MET A 600 -37.96 8.05 10.65
CA MET A 600 -38.28 6.96 9.75
C MET A 600 -37.79 5.63 10.30
N ALA A 601 -36.56 5.57 10.80
CA ALA A 601 -35.97 4.37 11.41
C ALA A 601 -36.82 3.91 12.62
N HIS A 602 -37.15 4.84 13.52
CA HIS A 602 -38.03 4.54 14.68
C HIS A 602 -39.41 4.04 14.27
N LYS A 603 -40.03 4.69 13.27
CA LYS A 603 -41.38 4.30 12.76
C LYS A 603 -41.40 2.89 12.17
N LEU A 604 -40.29 2.52 11.49
CA LEU A 604 -40.19 1.24 10.79
C LEU A 604 -39.52 0.13 11.62
N ASP A 605 -39.17 0.42 12.88
CA ASP A 605 -38.44 -0.47 13.77
C ASP A 605 -37.15 -1.02 13.07
N ALA A 606 -36.35 -0.11 12.56
CA ALA A 606 -35.16 -0.40 11.78
C ALA A 606 -33.95 0.44 12.25
N GLY A 607 -32.75 -0.02 11.98
CA GLY A 607 -31.54 0.71 12.31
C GLY A 607 -31.34 1.97 11.48
N VAL A 608 -30.92 3.06 12.12
CA VAL A 608 -30.67 4.36 11.49
C VAL A 608 -29.65 4.25 10.33
N PRO A 609 -28.50 3.54 10.46
CA PRO A 609 -27.55 3.37 9.37
C PRO A 609 -28.15 2.68 8.14
N THR A 610 -28.97 1.62 8.35
CA THR A 610 -29.62 0.88 7.26
C THR A 610 -30.63 1.76 6.53
N VAL A 611 -31.46 2.49 7.26
CA VAL A 611 -32.48 3.41 6.65
C VAL A 611 -31.75 4.51 5.86
N ARG A 612 -30.68 5.09 6.39
CA ARG A 612 -29.84 6.09 5.71
C ARG A 612 -29.27 5.56 4.40
N ASP A 613 -28.69 4.36 4.42
CA ASP A 613 -28.11 3.73 3.25
C ASP A 613 -29.15 3.40 2.17
N ILE A 614 -30.34 2.94 2.58
CA ILE A 614 -31.47 2.68 1.65
C ILE A 614 -31.94 3.98 0.98
N ILE A 615 -32.14 5.05 1.75
CA ILE A 615 -32.54 6.37 1.22
C ILE A 615 -31.50 6.87 0.22
N ALA A 616 -30.20 6.78 0.55
CA ALA A 616 -29.11 7.17 -0.34
C ALA A 616 -29.09 6.33 -1.64
N ALA A 617 -29.33 5.03 -1.54
CA ALA A 617 -29.40 4.13 -2.69
C ALA A 617 -30.59 4.40 -3.60
N LEU A 618 -31.76 4.74 -3.04
CA LEU A 618 -32.98 5.08 -3.78
C LEU A 618 -32.88 6.47 -4.43
N ALA A 619 -32.09 7.39 -3.85
CA ALA A 619 -31.89 8.72 -4.40
C ALA A 619 -31.12 8.69 -5.74
N LYS A 620 -30.26 7.70 -5.94
CA LYS A 620 -29.41 7.58 -7.14
C LYS A 620 -29.34 6.12 -7.63
N PRO A 621 -30.46 5.52 -8.09
CA PRO A 621 -30.46 4.13 -8.55
C PRO A 621 -29.59 3.99 -9.81
N GLY A 622 -28.78 2.93 -9.85
CA GLY A 622 -27.92 2.61 -10.99
C GLY A 622 -26.73 3.54 -11.24
N ARG A 623 -26.58 4.61 -10.47
CA ARG A 623 -25.50 5.59 -10.67
C ARG A 623 -24.16 5.05 -10.17
N ASP A 624 -23.11 5.28 -10.97
CA ASP A 624 -21.73 5.04 -10.58
C ASP A 624 -21.24 6.16 -9.64
N PRO A 625 -20.74 5.86 -8.44
CA PRO A 625 -20.27 6.89 -7.51
C PRO A 625 -19.08 7.71 -8.07
N ARG A 626 -18.36 7.20 -9.06
CA ARG A 626 -17.26 7.91 -9.74
C ARG A 626 -17.73 9.10 -10.59
N GLU A 627 -19.01 9.11 -11.00
CA GLU A 627 -19.59 10.22 -11.78
C GLU A 627 -19.72 11.53 -11.00
N ASP A 628 -19.66 11.47 -9.65
CA ASP A 628 -19.67 12.65 -8.79
C ASP A 628 -18.28 13.35 -8.72
N LEU A 629 -17.23 12.70 -9.24
CA LEU A 629 -15.88 13.23 -9.26
C LEU A 629 -15.65 14.11 -10.50
N PRO A 630 -14.70 15.09 -10.46
CA PRO A 630 -14.40 15.91 -11.61
C PRO A 630 -13.84 15.06 -12.76
N ALA A 631 -14.37 15.28 -13.97
CA ALA A 631 -13.89 14.59 -15.16
C ALA A 631 -12.40 14.86 -15.41
N PRO A 632 -11.63 13.88 -15.93
CA PRO A 632 -10.23 14.07 -16.25
C PRO A 632 -10.01 15.24 -17.23
N LEU A 633 -8.87 15.94 -17.09
CA LEU A 633 -8.52 17.06 -17.99
C LEU A 633 -8.19 16.55 -19.39
N THR A 634 -8.99 16.97 -20.36
CA THR A 634 -8.68 16.78 -21.79
C THR A 634 -8.07 18.06 -22.38
N ARG A 635 -7.21 17.91 -23.37
CA ARG A 635 -6.41 19.02 -23.94
C ARG A 635 -6.61 19.11 -25.47
N LYS A 636 -6.38 20.30 -26.03
CA LYS A 636 -6.28 20.51 -27.47
C LYS A 636 -4.87 20.96 -27.89
N HIS A 637 -4.15 21.63 -26.99
CA HIS A 637 -2.83 22.21 -27.28
C HIS A 637 -1.80 21.78 -26.22
N VAL A 638 -0.55 21.63 -26.65
CA VAL A 638 0.61 21.37 -25.78
C VAL A 638 1.05 22.67 -25.11
N VAL A 639 1.38 22.62 -23.83
CA VAL A 639 1.99 23.74 -23.12
C VAL A 639 3.49 23.79 -23.48
N SER A 640 3.98 24.95 -23.99
CA SER A 640 5.40 25.15 -24.31
C SER A 640 6.19 25.57 -23.07
N LEU A 641 7.47 25.13 -22.99
CA LEU A 641 8.42 25.64 -21.97
C LEU A 641 8.65 27.15 -22.08
N GLU A 642 8.49 27.72 -23.30
CA GLU A 642 8.63 29.14 -23.58
C GLU A 642 7.48 29.96 -22.98
N ASP A 643 6.30 29.36 -22.83
CA ASP A 643 5.13 29.99 -22.24
C ASP A 643 5.18 30.03 -20.71
N ILE A 644 6.16 29.35 -20.12
CA ILE A 644 6.27 29.17 -18.67
C ILE A 644 7.23 30.18 -18.06
N LYS A 645 6.69 31.03 -17.22
CA LYS A 645 7.44 32.00 -16.40
C LYS A 645 7.16 31.74 -14.91
N VAL A 646 8.16 31.98 -14.08
CA VAL A 646 7.94 32.03 -12.63
C VAL A 646 6.82 33.03 -12.34
N GLY A 647 5.87 32.63 -11.50
CA GLY A 647 4.65 33.40 -11.23
C GLY A 647 3.44 33.02 -12.11
N THR A 648 3.61 32.18 -13.14
CA THR A 648 2.49 31.67 -13.95
C THR A 648 1.66 30.66 -13.13
N VAL A 649 0.35 30.79 -13.17
CA VAL A 649 -0.59 29.82 -12.59
C VAL A 649 -0.90 28.77 -13.64
N VAL A 650 -0.69 27.52 -13.29
CA VAL A 650 -0.97 26.37 -14.16
C VAL A 650 -2.02 25.47 -13.52
N LYS A 651 -2.84 24.84 -14.35
CA LYS A 651 -3.79 23.82 -13.97
C LYS A 651 -3.25 22.47 -14.39
N GLY A 652 -3.13 21.55 -13.48
CA GLY A 652 -2.56 20.24 -13.75
C GLY A 652 -3.21 19.12 -12.96
N THR A 653 -2.92 17.89 -13.37
CA THR A 653 -3.40 16.68 -12.73
C THR A 653 -2.30 16.10 -11.84
N VAL A 654 -2.64 15.68 -10.62
CA VAL A 654 -1.71 14.98 -9.74
C VAL A 654 -1.37 13.62 -10.35
N HIS A 655 -0.10 13.47 -10.74
CA HIS A 655 0.40 12.25 -11.37
C HIS A 655 0.82 11.21 -10.34
N ASN A 656 1.48 11.67 -9.26
CA ASN A 656 1.94 10.80 -8.18
C ASN A 656 2.07 11.60 -6.88
N VAL A 657 1.78 10.94 -5.75
CA VAL A 657 1.96 11.49 -4.40
C VAL A 657 3.03 10.69 -3.67
N VAL A 658 3.96 11.40 -3.06
CA VAL A 658 5.11 10.85 -2.31
C VAL A 658 5.26 11.58 -0.97
N ASP A 659 6.05 11.01 -0.05
CA ASP A 659 6.22 11.55 1.32
C ASP A 659 6.63 13.04 1.37
N PHE A 660 7.42 13.48 0.39
CA PHE A 660 7.94 14.85 0.35
C PHE A 660 7.10 15.80 -0.52
N GLY A 661 6.05 15.32 -1.20
CA GLY A 661 5.20 16.18 -2.05
C GLY A 661 4.37 15.42 -3.07
N ALA A 662 4.01 16.11 -4.15
CA ALA A 662 3.28 15.54 -5.27
C ALA A 662 3.87 15.98 -6.61
N PHE A 663 3.85 15.09 -7.58
CA PHE A 663 4.21 15.38 -8.97
C PHE A 663 2.96 15.71 -9.77
N ILE A 664 2.99 16.86 -10.44
CA ILE A 664 1.84 17.44 -11.16
C ILE A 664 2.15 17.46 -12.66
N ASP A 665 1.31 16.81 -13.44
CA ASP A 665 1.31 16.91 -14.90
C ASP A 665 0.43 18.09 -15.33
N PHE A 666 1.03 19.08 -15.95
CA PHE A 666 0.35 20.23 -16.51
C PHE A 666 0.67 20.44 -18.00
N GLY A 667 1.11 19.36 -18.68
CA GLY A 667 1.29 19.31 -20.13
C GLY A 667 2.69 19.63 -20.63
N LEU A 668 3.70 19.54 -19.75
CA LEU A 668 5.10 19.56 -20.14
C LEU A 668 5.70 18.16 -20.18
N LYS A 669 6.86 18.04 -20.84
CA LYS A 669 7.67 16.80 -20.85
C LYS A 669 8.06 16.35 -19.41
N MET A 670 8.09 17.27 -18.46
CA MET A 670 8.46 17.04 -17.07
C MET A 670 7.31 17.43 -16.13
N ASN A 671 7.07 16.63 -15.12
CA ASN A 671 6.11 16.95 -14.07
C ASN A 671 6.67 18.02 -13.14
N GLY A 672 5.82 18.95 -12.72
CA GLY A 672 6.16 19.91 -11.67
C GLY A 672 6.13 19.26 -10.29
N LEU A 673 7.10 19.59 -9.43
CA LEU A 673 7.11 19.14 -8.04
C LEU A 673 6.42 20.17 -7.15
N LEU A 674 5.32 19.78 -6.54
CA LEU A 674 4.67 20.48 -5.46
C LEU A 674 5.18 19.90 -4.13
N HIS A 675 6.23 20.52 -3.57
CA HIS A 675 6.81 20.07 -2.33
C HIS A 675 5.83 20.23 -1.16
N ARG A 676 5.88 19.34 -0.15
CA ARG A 676 4.97 19.37 1.00
C ARG A 676 4.98 20.72 1.74
N SER A 677 6.12 21.41 1.76
CA SER A 677 6.22 22.75 2.34
C SER A 677 5.38 23.80 1.61
N GLU A 678 5.09 23.59 0.34
CA GLU A 678 4.30 24.47 -0.52
C GLU A 678 2.82 24.05 -0.63
N LEU A 679 2.50 22.86 -0.15
CA LEU A 679 1.15 22.27 -0.16
C LEU A 679 0.43 22.45 1.18
N CYS A 680 1.06 22.05 2.28
CA CYS A 680 0.44 21.88 3.61
C CYS A 680 0.96 22.88 4.64
N LYS A 681 0.13 23.17 5.66
CA LYS A 681 0.58 23.80 6.90
C LYS A 681 0.81 22.71 7.95
N GLY A 682 2.03 22.63 8.51
CA GLY A 682 2.34 21.71 9.61
C GLY A 682 2.86 20.34 9.13
N LYS A 683 2.57 19.27 9.92
CA LYS A 683 3.10 17.92 9.75
C LYS A 683 2.19 16.99 8.90
N GLN A 684 1.17 17.51 8.21
CA GLN A 684 0.27 16.69 7.40
C GLN A 684 1.03 16.00 6.26
N HIS A 685 0.69 14.75 6.00
CA HIS A 685 1.24 14.00 4.87
C HIS A 685 0.61 14.51 3.56
N PRO A 686 1.35 14.56 2.42
CA PRO A 686 0.78 14.97 1.15
C PRO A 686 -0.45 14.18 0.71
N SER A 687 -0.50 12.88 0.99
CA SER A 687 -1.66 12.01 0.68
C SER A 687 -2.92 12.30 1.51
N ASP A 688 -2.80 13.07 2.60
CA ASP A 688 -3.97 13.51 3.37
C ASP A 688 -4.68 14.71 2.71
N VAL A 689 -4.03 15.34 1.74
CA VAL A 689 -4.46 16.59 1.10
C VAL A 689 -4.68 16.45 -0.39
N LEU A 690 -3.91 15.58 -1.05
CA LEU A 690 -3.95 15.35 -2.50
C LEU A 690 -4.04 13.86 -2.83
N ALA A 691 -4.78 13.57 -3.87
CA ALA A 691 -4.92 12.25 -4.45
C ALA A 691 -4.40 12.21 -5.90
N VAL A 692 -3.92 11.06 -6.35
CA VAL A 692 -3.59 10.85 -7.78
C VAL A 692 -4.85 11.04 -8.61
N GLY A 693 -4.75 11.84 -9.67
CA GLY A 693 -5.88 12.22 -10.49
C GLY A 693 -6.56 13.53 -10.10
N ASP A 694 -6.26 14.09 -8.93
CA ASP A 694 -6.78 15.40 -8.54
C ASP A 694 -6.35 16.49 -9.52
N ILE A 695 -7.27 17.41 -9.79
CA ILE A 695 -6.98 18.57 -10.61
C ILE A 695 -6.72 19.76 -9.68
N ILE A 696 -5.53 20.31 -9.76
CA ILE A 696 -5.13 21.44 -8.93
C ILE A 696 -4.64 22.63 -9.76
N GLU A 697 -4.79 23.81 -9.19
CA GLU A 697 -4.14 25.03 -9.66
C GLU A 697 -2.93 25.34 -8.76
N ALA A 698 -1.78 25.57 -9.38
CA ALA A 698 -0.55 25.87 -8.68
C ALA A 698 0.24 26.96 -9.39
N GLU A 699 0.98 27.77 -8.65
CA GLU A 699 1.88 28.78 -9.21
C GLU A 699 3.28 28.19 -9.37
N ILE A 700 3.91 28.46 -10.50
CA ILE A 700 5.29 28.09 -10.76
C ILE A 700 6.20 29.02 -9.95
N ILE A 701 6.96 28.45 -9.03
CA ILE A 701 7.88 29.19 -8.16
C ILE A 701 9.34 29.07 -8.57
N SER A 702 9.69 28.06 -9.33
CA SER A 702 11.04 27.87 -9.84
C SER A 702 11.05 27.03 -11.12
N VAL A 703 11.97 27.33 -12.05
CA VAL A 703 12.23 26.57 -13.27
C VAL A 703 13.73 26.33 -13.38
N ASP A 704 14.18 25.11 -13.26
CA ASP A 704 15.57 24.69 -13.49
C ASP A 704 15.64 23.82 -14.75
N VAL A 705 15.91 24.47 -15.87
CA VAL A 705 15.99 23.82 -17.18
C VAL A 705 17.15 22.81 -17.27
N LYS A 706 18.27 23.05 -16.55
CA LYS A 706 19.44 22.16 -16.58
C LYS A 706 19.19 20.83 -15.86
N ARG A 707 18.42 20.89 -14.78
CA ARG A 707 18.08 19.70 -13.96
C ARG A 707 16.71 19.14 -14.29
N ASN A 708 16.01 19.67 -15.26
CA ASN A 708 14.64 19.29 -15.61
C ASN A 708 13.70 19.32 -14.39
N ARG A 709 13.72 20.41 -13.61
CA ARG A 709 12.90 20.55 -12.40
C ARG A 709 12.09 21.82 -12.43
N ILE A 710 10.80 21.69 -12.11
CA ILE A 710 9.87 22.80 -11.94
C ILE A 710 9.27 22.71 -10.55
N GLY A 711 9.41 23.78 -9.78
CA GLY A 711 8.80 23.89 -8.45
C GLY A 711 7.45 24.59 -8.53
N LEU A 712 6.47 24.02 -7.85
CA LEU A 712 5.09 24.51 -7.77
C LEU A 712 4.72 24.90 -6.34
N SER A 713 3.79 25.86 -6.19
CA SER A 713 3.24 26.28 -4.90
C SER A 713 1.73 26.52 -4.99
N VAL A 714 1.00 25.98 -4.04
CA VAL A 714 -0.41 26.30 -3.79
C VAL A 714 -0.54 27.38 -2.72
N LYS A 715 0.46 27.50 -1.83
CA LYS A 715 0.49 28.54 -0.78
C LYS A 715 0.53 29.95 -1.37
N SER A 716 1.29 30.15 -2.44
CA SER A 716 1.41 31.45 -3.09
C SER A 716 0.06 31.95 -3.62
N LEU A 717 -0.77 31.07 -4.16
CA LEU A 717 -2.14 31.40 -4.60
C LEU A 717 -3.03 31.79 -3.42
N ARG A 718 -3.06 30.98 -2.36
CA ARG A 718 -3.83 31.26 -1.13
C ARG A 718 -3.45 32.58 -0.45
N ASN A 719 -2.17 32.97 -0.56
CA ASN A 719 -1.69 34.24 -0.02
C ASN A 719 -2.03 35.44 -0.90
N LYS A 720 -2.14 35.23 -2.24
CA LYS A 720 -2.60 36.27 -3.18
C LYS A 720 -4.10 36.57 -3.02
N ASP A 721 -4.92 35.56 -2.79
CA ASP A 721 -6.36 35.72 -2.55
C ASP A 721 -6.64 36.45 -1.22
N LYS A 722 -5.86 36.16 -0.17
CA LYS A 722 -5.95 36.91 1.10
C LYS A 722 -5.47 38.38 1.06
N LYS A 723 -4.68 38.74 0.04
CA LYS A 723 -4.26 40.13 -0.17
C LYS A 723 -5.22 40.91 -1.05
N LYS A 724 -6.13 40.23 -1.77
CA LYS A 724 -7.18 40.84 -2.61
C LYS A 724 -8.54 40.95 -1.92
N ALA A 725 -8.75 40.22 -0.81
CA ALA A 725 -9.89 40.33 0.09
C ALA A 725 -9.52 41.24 1.29
#